data_44d9afa693b367d974e97980168a3739
#
_entry.id   44d9afa693b367d974e97980168a3739
#
_cell.length_a   1.000
_cell.length_b   1.000
_cell.length_c   1.000
_cell.angle_alpha   90.00
_cell.angle_beta   90.00
_cell.angle_gamma   90.00
#
_symmetry.space_group_name_H-M   'P 1'
#
loop_
_entity.id
_entity.type
_entity.pdbx_description
1 polymer ?
#
loop_
_entity_poly.entity_id
_entity_poly.type
_entity_poly.pdbx_seq_one_letter_code
_entity_poly.pdbx_strand_id
1 'polypeptide(L)'
;MRFNLFFIFSVLFSSVCVAQINPDDITIARDTFGVPHIFAKTDAEVSYGLAWAHCEDDFEHIQLILIAAKGHLGEITGKEGAATDYFVQFSKVHDIVDRYYERDIQPEYKQVLQAYVDGINSFATSHPKEIMLKTIFPINVKDILAGYQLILTSMVGVPRALESIIKGKPDEYIFNASAGSNGIALSSIMTEDSSAYLAINPHVPLEGQASWYEAHVCSEEGWNMYGALVAGMVSPAMGCNEHLGWAITFNWPDYVDIYNMEINPKNKNQYKFDGDWYDFEVRKIPLKVKTKLGKITVKKEALWCIYGPAYRTKKGVYALRYNTMFNIKAAEQWFKLGKAKDFVDFNTTMQIQGIPLFNFIYADETDCISYLFNAYLPQRSADYDWQKTVPGNTSKTYWNQFYKINDLPQKHRPGCGYLYNTNNTPFRCTTPSENPNEIYYNKESGFFWNRTNNRDLRFNELIADKKKFSFQEFKKLKYDCTYPKNGGIAKTFKPIYDLKEQDYPDIADAIGHLKKWDFSGTIANRQAALAVLTFDYLFKKKEASYNQLETGIEYETPLLVEAIRHSKKQLIKNYKSIDIPFGDVQRLMRENKKIPVPGMPECLMTIASEITKDGFLKAKNGDSFIMFAKFSKKGNTYEAIVPYGASRRKESPHLMDQMDLYSKQQTKPVTLDKVKVLKTASRIYHPK
;
A
#
# COMPACT_ATOMS: atom_id res chain seq x y z
N MET A 1 32.58 -57.09 -41.05
CA MET A 1 31.24 -56.89 -40.44
C MET A 1 31.34 -55.94 -39.32
N ARG A 2 30.89 -54.69 -39.50
CA ARG A 2 30.82 -53.66 -38.42
C ARG A 2 29.35 -53.51 -38.05
N PHE A 3 29.00 -53.88 -36.86
CA PHE A 3 27.66 -53.62 -36.26
C PHE A 3 27.63 -52.21 -35.71
N ASN A 4 26.78 -51.37 -36.28
CA ASN A 4 26.41 -50.07 -35.69
C ASN A 4 25.23 -50.28 -34.75
N LEU A 5 25.45 -50.09 -33.46
CA LEU A 5 24.39 -50.02 -32.46
C LEU A 5 23.83 -48.57 -32.44
N PHE A 6 22.61 -48.40 -32.90
CA PHE A 6 21.83 -47.16 -32.71
C PHE A 6 21.20 -47.20 -31.31
N PHE A 7 21.66 -46.36 -30.40
CA PHE A 7 20.97 -46.07 -29.15
C PHE A 7 19.86 -45.06 -29.42
N ILE A 8 18.60 -45.49 -29.35
CA ILE A 8 17.44 -44.59 -29.36
C ILE A 8 17.25 -44.10 -27.93
N PHE A 9 17.58 -42.82 -27.68
CA PHE A 9 17.22 -42.13 -26.43
C PHE A 9 15.74 -41.73 -26.54
N SER A 10 14.85 -42.52 -25.91
CA SER A 10 13.47 -42.07 -25.67
C SER A 10 13.46 -41.01 -24.59
N VAL A 11 13.33 -39.75 -24.97
CA VAL A 11 13.00 -38.66 -24.04
C VAL A 11 11.53 -38.81 -23.68
N LEU A 12 11.28 -39.35 -22.49
CA LEU A 12 9.96 -39.30 -21.87
C LEU A 12 9.63 -37.85 -21.51
N PHE A 13 8.88 -37.21 -22.39
CA PHE A 13 8.14 -35.98 -21.99
C PHE A 13 7.05 -36.41 -21.02
N SER A 14 7.29 -36.26 -19.71
CA SER A 14 6.23 -36.27 -18.73
C SER A 14 5.43 -34.98 -18.92
N SER A 15 4.35 -35.07 -19.70
CA SER A 15 3.28 -34.07 -19.68
C SER A 15 2.74 -34.06 -18.25
N VAL A 16 3.06 -33.02 -17.51
CA VAL A 16 2.36 -32.70 -16.24
C VAL A 16 0.92 -32.42 -16.64
N CYS A 17 0.05 -33.43 -16.44
CA CYS A 17 -1.38 -33.26 -16.59
C CYS A 17 -1.80 -32.36 -15.44
N VAL A 18 -2.00 -31.07 -15.69
CA VAL A 18 -2.63 -30.18 -14.71
C VAL A 18 -4.05 -30.70 -14.53
N ALA A 19 -4.32 -31.33 -13.38
CA ALA A 19 -5.67 -31.79 -13.05
C ALA A 19 -6.61 -30.57 -13.07
N GLN A 20 -7.69 -30.70 -13.83
CA GLN A 20 -8.74 -29.68 -13.86
C GLN A 20 -9.29 -29.52 -12.44
N ILE A 21 -9.32 -28.30 -11.92
CA ILE A 21 -9.88 -28.01 -10.59
C ILE A 21 -11.37 -28.36 -10.62
N ASN A 22 -11.79 -29.16 -9.64
CA ASN A 22 -13.19 -29.45 -9.41
C ASN A 22 -13.73 -28.46 -8.34
N PRO A 23 -14.62 -27.52 -8.68
CA PRO A 23 -15.15 -26.57 -7.72
C PRO A 23 -15.83 -27.20 -6.50
N ASP A 24 -16.39 -28.41 -6.62
CA ASP A 24 -17.07 -29.11 -5.53
C ASP A 24 -16.10 -29.55 -4.40
N ASP A 25 -14.80 -29.62 -4.68
CA ASP A 25 -13.76 -29.92 -3.68
C ASP A 25 -13.35 -28.69 -2.86
N ILE A 26 -13.83 -27.50 -3.23
CA ILE A 26 -13.52 -26.22 -2.59
C ILE A 26 -14.69 -25.80 -1.69
N THR A 27 -14.43 -25.59 -0.42
CA THR A 27 -15.45 -25.08 0.52
C THR A 27 -15.21 -23.61 0.81
N ILE A 28 -16.21 -22.76 0.54
CA ILE A 28 -16.23 -21.35 0.94
C ILE A 28 -17.22 -21.20 2.09
N ALA A 29 -16.73 -20.81 3.27
CA ALA A 29 -17.55 -20.52 4.45
C ALA A 29 -17.51 -19.01 4.71
N ARG A 30 -18.67 -18.35 4.77
CA ARG A 30 -18.78 -16.95 5.15
C ARG A 30 -19.06 -16.85 6.65
N ASP A 31 -18.25 -16.05 7.36
CA ASP A 31 -18.54 -15.73 8.77
C ASP A 31 -19.75 -14.79 8.91
N THR A 32 -20.05 -14.37 10.13
CA THR A 32 -21.18 -13.45 10.43
C THR A 32 -20.97 -12.04 9.89
N PHE A 33 -19.76 -11.67 9.46
CA PHE A 33 -19.42 -10.42 8.80
C PHE A 33 -19.21 -10.58 7.28
N GLY A 34 -19.51 -11.75 6.74
CA GLY A 34 -19.39 -12.06 5.34
C GLY A 34 -17.95 -12.31 4.85
N VAL A 35 -16.98 -12.35 5.74
CA VAL A 35 -15.59 -12.64 5.36
C VAL A 35 -15.46 -14.07 4.88
N PRO A 36 -14.86 -14.33 3.70
CA PRO A 36 -14.71 -15.68 3.20
C PRO A 36 -13.56 -16.43 3.89
N HIS A 37 -13.84 -17.66 4.26
CA HIS A 37 -12.88 -18.66 4.67
C HIS A 37 -12.89 -19.79 3.62
N ILE A 38 -11.77 -19.96 2.92
CA ILE A 38 -11.64 -20.89 1.80
C ILE A 38 -10.84 -22.11 2.25
N PHE A 39 -11.43 -23.28 2.12
CA PHE A 39 -10.84 -24.57 2.51
C PHE A 39 -10.79 -25.50 1.30
N ALA A 40 -9.62 -26.06 1.02
CA ALA A 40 -9.43 -27.10 0.01
C ALA A 40 -8.20 -27.96 0.33
N LYS A 41 -7.92 -28.97 -0.51
CA LYS A 41 -6.75 -29.85 -0.32
C LYS A 41 -5.47 -29.15 -0.78
N THR A 42 -5.50 -28.52 -1.92
CA THR A 42 -4.33 -27.91 -2.55
C THR A 42 -4.34 -26.38 -2.48
N ASP A 43 -3.16 -25.76 -2.57
CA ASP A 43 -3.01 -24.31 -2.67
C ASP A 43 -3.69 -23.75 -3.93
N ALA A 44 -3.66 -24.53 -5.02
CA ALA A 44 -4.31 -24.16 -6.27
C ALA A 44 -5.84 -24.08 -6.12
N GLU A 45 -6.46 -25.08 -5.51
CA GLU A 45 -7.91 -25.08 -5.23
C GLU A 45 -8.31 -23.92 -4.33
N VAL A 46 -7.52 -23.64 -3.26
CA VAL A 46 -7.75 -22.49 -2.38
C VAL A 46 -7.66 -21.17 -3.18
N SER A 47 -6.71 -21.06 -4.09
CA SER A 47 -6.52 -19.87 -4.94
C SER A 47 -7.71 -19.64 -5.89
N TYR A 48 -8.28 -20.72 -6.47
CA TYR A 48 -9.51 -20.67 -7.25
C TYR A 48 -10.68 -20.15 -6.39
N GLY A 49 -10.86 -20.73 -5.19
CA GLY A 49 -11.91 -20.32 -4.25
C GLY A 49 -11.77 -18.87 -3.79
N LEU A 50 -10.54 -18.39 -3.57
CA LEU A 50 -10.29 -17.00 -3.23
C LEU A 50 -10.69 -16.06 -4.37
N ALA A 51 -10.31 -16.40 -5.61
CA ALA A 51 -10.67 -15.63 -6.79
C ALA A 51 -12.20 -15.53 -6.96
N TRP A 52 -12.89 -16.66 -6.81
CA TRP A 52 -14.36 -16.73 -6.86
C TRP A 52 -15.02 -15.87 -5.78
N ALA A 53 -14.63 -16.07 -4.50
CA ALA A 53 -15.21 -15.33 -3.37
C ALA A 53 -14.97 -13.83 -3.47
N HIS A 54 -13.77 -13.42 -3.94
CA HIS A 54 -13.47 -12.02 -4.14
C HIS A 54 -14.28 -11.41 -5.29
N CYS A 55 -14.52 -12.14 -6.39
CA CYS A 55 -15.40 -11.71 -7.46
C CYS A 55 -16.87 -11.60 -6.98
N GLU A 56 -17.35 -12.48 -6.11
CA GLU A 56 -18.68 -12.34 -5.50
C GLU A 56 -18.84 -11.01 -4.77
N ASP A 57 -17.80 -10.49 -4.13
CA ASP A 57 -17.85 -9.29 -3.31
C ASP A 57 -17.43 -8.02 -4.04
N ASP A 58 -16.50 -8.11 -5.01
CA ASP A 58 -15.87 -6.93 -5.64
C ASP A 58 -15.37 -7.18 -7.08
N PHE A 59 -16.21 -7.74 -7.94
CA PHE A 59 -15.81 -8.02 -9.33
C PHE A 59 -15.50 -6.76 -10.14
N GLU A 60 -16.12 -5.62 -9.79
CA GLU A 60 -15.87 -4.35 -10.46
C GLU A 60 -14.41 -3.90 -10.35
N HIS A 61 -13.87 -3.86 -9.12
CA HIS A 61 -12.47 -3.41 -8.92
C HIS A 61 -11.45 -4.41 -9.46
N ILE A 62 -11.73 -5.73 -9.39
CA ILE A 62 -10.88 -6.75 -10.03
C ILE A 62 -10.82 -6.50 -11.54
N GLN A 63 -11.96 -6.27 -12.20
CA GLN A 63 -11.98 -5.95 -13.63
C GLN A 63 -11.22 -4.65 -13.94
N LEU A 64 -11.40 -3.58 -13.14
CA LEU A 64 -10.72 -2.31 -13.38
C LEU A 64 -9.19 -2.45 -13.36
N ILE A 65 -8.64 -3.26 -12.43
CA ILE A 65 -7.20 -3.54 -12.39
C ILE A 65 -6.77 -4.33 -13.62
N LEU A 66 -7.52 -5.35 -14.02
CA LEU A 66 -7.20 -6.15 -15.22
C LEU A 66 -7.32 -5.33 -16.50
N ILE A 67 -8.35 -4.48 -16.62
CA ILE A 67 -8.53 -3.57 -17.74
C ILE A 67 -7.36 -2.59 -17.82
N ALA A 68 -6.92 -2.02 -16.68
CA ALA A 68 -5.77 -1.14 -16.59
C ALA A 68 -4.47 -1.88 -16.98
N ALA A 69 -4.23 -3.06 -16.40
CA ALA A 69 -3.05 -3.88 -16.70
C ALA A 69 -2.93 -4.24 -18.19
N LYS A 70 -4.07 -4.47 -18.86
CA LYS A 70 -4.14 -4.76 -20.31
C LYS A 70 -4.09 -3.48 -21.18
N GLY A 71 -4.04 -2.28 -20.59
CA GLY A 71 -3.98 -1.00 -21.32
C GLY A 71 -5.28 -0.63 -22.04
N HIS A 72 -6.43 -0.92 -21.42
CA HIS A 72 -7.75 -0.66 -21.95
C HIS A 72 -8.62 0.25 -21.06
N LEU A 73 -8.05 0.86 -20.02
CA LEU A 73 -8.81 1.68 -19.06
C LEU A 73 -9.41 2.94 -19.70
N GLY A 74 -8.74 3.50 -20.71
CA GLY A 74 -9.24 4.62 -21.50
C GLY A 74 -10.57 4.35 -22.22
N GLU A 75 -10.86 3.08 -22.53
CA GLU A 75 -12.15 2.67 -23.13
C GLU A 75 -13.31 2.77 -22.13
N ILE A 76 -13.04 2.81 -20.83
CA ILE A 76 -14.03 2.87 -19.74
C ILE A 76 -14.08 4.28 -19.14
N THR A 77 -12.92 4.84 -18.73
CA THR A 77 -12.85 6.10 -17.96
C THR A 77 -12.38 7.31 -18.78
N GLY A 78 -12.12 7.13 -20.08
CA GLY A 78 -11.76 8.23 -20.98
C GLY A 78 -10.31 8.67 -20.82
N LYS A 79 -10.08 10.01 -20.79
CA LYS A 79 -8.72 10.58 -20.82
C LYS A 79 -7.84 10.11 -19.64
N GLU A 80 -8.39 10.00 -18.45
CA GLU A 80 -7.63 9.56 -17.26
C GLU A 80 -7.15 8.12 -17.41
N GLY A 81 -8.05 7.23 -17.83
CA GLY A 81 -7.68 5.84 -18.11
C GLY A 81 -6.68 5.70 -19.27
N ALA A 82 -6.79 6.53 -20.29
CA ALA A 82 -5.83 6.52 -21.39
C ALA A 82 -4.41 6.94 -20.96
N ALA A 83 -4.27 7.74 -19.89
CA ALA A 83 -2.98 8.04 -19.30
C ALA A 83 -2.37 6.79 -18.64
N THR A 84 -3.19 5.99 -17.95
CA THR A 84 -2.77 4.68 -17.41
C THR A 84 -2.41 3.69 -18.52
N ASP A 85 -3.22 3.62 -19.58
CA ASP A 85 -2.93 2.75 -20.74
C ASP A 85 -1.60 3.14 -21.41
N TYR A 86 -1.34 4.45 -21.55
CA TYR A 86 -0.04 4.93 -22.03
C TYR A 86 1.09 4.49 -21.10
N PHE A 87 0.91 4.63 -19.78
CA PHE A 87 1.91 4.28 -18.79
C PHE A 87 2.26 2.78 -18.82
N VAL A 88 1.27 1.89 -18.95
CA VAL A 88 1.47 0.44 -19.09
C VAL A 88 2.36 0.12 -20.30
N GLN A 89 2.07 0.72 -21.44
CA GLN A 89 2.84 0.51 -22.68
C GLN A 89 4.22 1.18 -22.61
N PHE A 90 4.29 2.40 -22.08
CA PHE A 90 5.54 3.14 -21.87
C PHE A 90 6.50 2.40 -20.96
N SER A 91 6.00 1.81 -19.86
CA SER A 91 6.79 1.02 -18.91
C SER A 91 7.08 -0.41 -19.39
N LYS A 92 6.54 -0.83 -20.54
CA LYS A 92 6.69 -2.20 -21.10
C LYS A 92 6.29 -3.29 -20.10
N VAL A 93 5.20 -3.08 -19.35
CA VAL A 93 4.77 -4.02 -18.30
C VAL A 93 4.66 -5.46 -18.82
N HIS A 94 4.02 -5.66 -19.96
CA HIS A 94 3.87 -7.00 -20.56
C HIS A 94 5.20 -7.57 -21.08
N ASP A 95 6.05 -6.75 -21.73
CA ASP A 95 7.38 -7.20 -22.20
C ASP A 95 8.26 -7.67 -21.01
N ILE A 96 8.14 -7.01 -19.84
CA ILE A 96 8.82 -7.40 -18.59
C ILE A 96 8.29 -8.75 -18.09
N VAL A 97 6.97 -8.91 -18.00
CA VAL A 97 6.35 -10.16 -17.57
C VAL A 97 6.72 -11.30 -18.51
N ASP A 98 6.63 -11.09 -19.82
CA ASP A 98 6.99 -12.11 -20.82
C ASP A 98 8.45 -12.55 -20.71
N ARG A 99 9.37 -11.59 -20.49
CA ARG A 99 10.81 -11.88 -20.38
C ARG A 99 11.13 -12.76 -19.18
N TYR A 100 10.45 -12.53 -18.07
CA TYR A 100 10.84 -13.10 -16.77
C TYR A 100 9.97 -14.26 -16.31
N TYR A 101 8.78 -14.45 -16.90
CA TYR A 101 7.79 -15.43 -16.46
C TYR A 101 8.35 -16.86 -16.35
N GLU A 102 8.95 -17.37 -17.42
CA GLU A 102 9.44 -18.75 -17.44
C GLU A 102 10.66 -18.96 -16.53
N ARG A 103 11.50 -17.94 -16.41
CA ARG A 103 12.74 -17.99 -15.62
C ARG A 103 12.50 -17.82 -14.12
N ASP A 104 11.63 -16.88 -13.74
CA ASP A 104 11.59 -16.37 -12.37
C ASP A 104 10.40 -16.90 -11.53
N ILE A 105 9.33 -17.37 -12.18
CA ILE A 105 8.16 -17.94 -11.48
C ILE A 105 8.29 -19.46 -11.39
N GLN A 106 8.24 -19.97 -10.16
CA GLN A 106 8.39 -21.41 -9.93
C GLN A 106 7.19 -22.21 -10.45
N PRO A 107 7.40 -23.47 -10.92
CA PRO A 107 6.33 -24.29 -11.51
C PRO A 107 5.14 -24.49 -10.57
N GLU A 108 5.38 -24.68 -9.28
CA GLU A 108 4.33 -24.87 -8.26
C GLU A 108 3.46 -23.61 -8.12
N TYR A 109 4.08 -22.44 -8.15
CA TYR A 109 3.34 -21.18 -8.06
C TYR A 109 2.60 -20.85 -9.37
N LYS A 110 3.10 -21.31 -10.54
CA LYS A 110 2.36 -21.20 -11.80
C LYS A 110 0.99 -21.90 -11.73
N GLN A 111 0.89 -23.02 -11.01
CA GLN A 111 -0.38 -23.72 -10.79
C GLN A 111 -1.35 -22.89 -9.92
N VAL A 112 -0.86 -22.27 -8.86
CA VAL A 112 -1.64 -21.36 -7.99
C VAL A 112 -2.16 -20.16 -8.79
N LEU A 113 -1.31 -19.54 -9.64
CA LEU A 113 -1.70 -18.44 -10.52
C LEU A 113 -2.74 -18.87 -11.56
N GLN A 114 -2.59 -20.06 -12.17
CA GLN A 114 -3.54 -20.57 -13.16
C GLN A 114 -4.91 -20.79 -12.52
N ALA A 115 -4.93 -21.39 -11.33
CA ALA A 115 -6.16 -21.62 -10.59
C ALA A 115 -6.90 -20.33 -10.21
N TYR A 116 -6.16 -19.29 -9.83
CA TYR A 116 -6.73 -17.96 -9.58
C TYR A 116 -7.38 -17.38 -10.83
N VAL A 117 -6.70 -17.48 -11.97
CA VAL A 117 -7.21 -17.06 -13.28
C VAL A 117 -8.46 -17.82 -13.67
N ASP A 118 -8.46 -19.15 -13.47
CA ASP A 118 -9.61 -20.01 -13.78
C ASP A 118 -10.81 -19.65 -12.92
N GLY A 119 -10.61 -19.32 -11.65
CA GLY A 119 -11.67 -18.84 -10.75
C GLY A 119 -12.29 -17.52 -11.24
N ILE A 120 -11.49 -16.53 -11.66
CA ILE A 120 -12.00 -15.28 -12.23
C ILE A 120 -12.74 -15.53 -13.54
N ASN A 121 -12.19 -16.34 -14.45
CA ASN A 121 -12.81 -16.64 -15.76
C ASN A 121 -14.12 -17.40 -15.61
N SER A 122 -14.19 -18.35 -14.66
CA SER A 122 -15.42 -19.09 -14.35
C SER A 122 -16.48 -18.15 -13.79
N PHE A 123 -16.12 -17.24 -12.86
CA PHE A 123 -17.03 -16.23 -12.34
C PHE A 123 -17.56 -15.33 -13.48
N ALA A 124 -16.67 -14.81 -14.35
CA ALA A 124 -17.04 -13.96 -15.48
C ALA A 124 -18.00 -14.69 -16.44
N THR A 125 -17.75 -15.97 -16.71
CA THR A 125 -18.60 -16.80 -17.56
C THR A 125 -20.00 -16.98 -16.95
N SER A 126 -20.07 -17.16 -15.64
CA SER A 126 -21.34 -17.33 -14.90
C SER A 126 -22.10 -16.01 -14.73
N HIS A 127 -21.40 -14.85 -14.82
CA HIS A 127 -21.97 -13.52 -14.61
C HIS A 127 -21.72 -12.57 -15.80
N PRO A 128 -22.15 -12.93 -17.03
CA PRO A 128 -21.80 -12.18 -18.26
C PRO A 128 -22.36 -10.75 -18.29
N LYS A 129 -23.41 -10.47 -17.49
CA LYS A 129 -24.00 -9.13 -17.36
C LYS A 129 -23.15 -8.16 -16.55
N GLU A 130 -22.27 -8.68 -15.69
CA GLU A 130 -21.37 -7.90 -14.84
C GLU A 130 -20.05 -7.55 -15.53
N ILE A 131 -19.79 -8.08 -16.73
CA ILE A 131 -18.55 -7.82 -17.47
C ILE A 131 -18.55 -6.39 -18.01
N MET A 132 -17.60 -5.58 -17.55
CA MET A 132 -17.41 -4.18 -17.97
C MET A 132 -16.85 -4.05 -19.39
N LEU A 133 -15.92 -4.92 -19.76
CA LEU A 133 -15.28 -4.95 -21.07
C LEU A 133 -15.01 -6.40 -21.53
N LYS A 134 -15.84 -6.90 -22.44
CA LYS A 134 -15.79 -8.30 -22.91
C LYS A 134 -14.44 -8.68 -23.52
N THR A 135 -13.76 -7.71 -24.17
CA THR A 135 -12.52 -7.99 -24.91
C THR A 135 -11.32 -8.36 -24.04
N ILE A 136 -11.40 -8.19 -22.73
CA ILE A 136 -10.30 -8.59 -21.83
C ILE A 136 -10.40 -10.06 -21.40
N PHE A 137 -11.58 -10.70 -21.53
CA PHE A 137 -11.80 -12.09 -21.13
C PHE A 137 -11.70 -13.05 -22.33
N PRO A 138 -11.23 -14.31 -22.11
CA PRO A 138 -10.66 -14.78 -20.85
C PRO A 138 -9.32 -14.10 -20.52
N ILE A 139 -9.04 -13.93 -19.22
CA ILE A 139 -7.74 -13.48 -18.76
C ILE A 139 -6.77 -14.66 -18.64
N ASN A 140 -5.48 -14.38 -18.54
CA ASN A 140 -4.41 -15.36 -18.34
C ASN A 140 -3.47 -14.96 -17.19
N VAL A 141 -2.55 -15.85 -16.80
CA VAL A 141 -1.65 -15.66 -15.65
C VAL A 141 -0.76 -14.42 -15.79
N LYS A 142 -0.35 -14.09 -17.03
CA LYS A 142 0.49 -12.92 -17.29
C LYS A 142 -0.28 -11.61 -17.08
N ASP A 143 -1.60 -11.60 -17.26
CA ASP A 143 -2.45 -10.45 -16.98
C ASP A 143 -2.47 -10.14 -15.47
N ILE A 144 -2.47 -11.17 -14.61
CA ILE A 144 -2.38 -11.00 -13.15
C ILE A 144 -1.01 -10.42 -12.77
N LEU A 145 0.07 -11.00 -13.29
CA LEU A 145 1.43 -10.50 -13.03
C LEU A 145 1.64 -9.08 -13.58
N ALA A 146 1.03 -8.74 -14.71
CA ALA A 146 1.00 -7.37 -15.23
C ALA A 146 0.27 -6.41 -14.30
N GLY A 147 -0.81 -6.86 -13.63
CA GLY A 147 -1.48 -6.10 -12.58
C GLY A 147 -0.56 -5.78 -11.40
N TYR A 148 0.15 -6.80 -10.87
CA TYR A 148 1.17 -6.60 -9.83
C TYR A 148 2.25 -5.62 -10.30
N GLN A 149 2.77 -5.81 -11.50
CA GLN A 149 3.83 -4.97 -12.05
C GLN A 149 3.39 -3.51 -12.19
N LEU A 150 2.18 -3.27 -12.68
CA LEU A 150 1.59 -1.93 -12.80
C LEU A 150 1.46 -1.25 -11.43
N ILE A 151 0.89 -1.95 -10.44
CA ILE A 151 0.69 -1.43 -9.08
C ILE A 151 2.04 -1.10 -8.43
N LEU A 152 2.97 -2.04 -8.41
CA LEU A 152 4.27 -1.87 -7.76
C LEU A 152 5.11 -0.78 -8.44
N THR A 153 5.09 -0.71 -9.78
CA THR A 153 5.76 0.36 -10.53
C THR A 153 5.16 1.74 -10.24
N SER A 154 3.84 1.79 -10.01
CA SER A 154 3.18 3.02 -9.58
C SER A 154 3.57 3.41 -8.15
N MET A 155 3.67 2.42 -7.24
CA MET A 155 4.00 2.63 -5.84
C MET A 155 5.45 3.09 -5.62
N VAL A 156 6.40 2.65 -6.44
CA VAL A 156 7.80 3.12 -6.38
C VAL A 156 8.00 4.51 -7.00
N GLY A 157 6.97 5.15 -7.54
CA GLY A 157 6.97 6.57 -7.92
C GLY A 157 7.19 6.87 -9.41
N VAL A 158 7.27 5.87 -10.29
CA VAL A 158 7.53 6.08 -11.73
C VAL A 158 6.54 7.03 -12.41
N PRO A 159 5.20 6.99 -12.15
CA PRO A 159 4.27 7.95 -12.75
C PRO A 159 4.57 9.40 -12.37
N ARG A 160 5.01 9.66 -11.14
CA ARG A 160 5.37 11.01 -10.68
C ARG A 160 6.66 11.51 -11.33
N ALA A 161 7.65 10.62 -11.47
CA ALA A 161 8.88 10.93 -12.20
C ALA A 161 8.57 11.28 -13.66
N LEU A 162 7.70 10.51 -14.31
CA LEU A 162 7.24 10.81 -15.67
C LEU A 162 6.47 12.16 -15.73
N GLU A 163 5.62 12.43 -14.76
CA GLU A 163 4.89 13.70 -14.65
C GLU A 163 5.83 14.89 -14.50
N SER A 164 6.89 14.78 -13.67
CA SER A 164 7.91 15.84 -13.52
C SER A 164 8.62 16.14 -14.84
N ILE A 165 8.96 15.09 -15.61
CA ILE A 165 9.54 15.22 -16.94
C ILE A 165 8.57 15.95 -17.89
N ILE A 166 7.29 15.52 -17.92
CA ILE A 166 6.25 16.14 -18.77
C ILE A 166 6.05 17.62 -18.44
N LYS A 167 6.09 17.98 -17.16
CA LYS A 167 6.03 19.37 -16.68
C LYS A 167 7.31 20.17 -16.96
N GLY A 168 8.38 19.53 -17.45
CA GLY A 168 9.68 20.15 -17.73
C GLY A 168 10.47 20.53 -16.48
N LYS A 169 10.28 19.80 -15.40
CA LYS A 169 10.88 19.98 -14.06
C LYS A 169 11.42 18.65 -13.51
N PRO A 170 12.27 17.91 -14.25
CA PRO A 170 12.73 16.60 -13.83
C PRO A 170 13.54 16.63 -12.50
N ASP A 171 14.29 17.73 -12.24
CA ASP A 171 15.09 17.90 -11.02
C ASP A 171 14.23 18.25 -9.77
N GLU A 172 12.94 18.55 -9.95
CA GLU A 172 11.99 18.76 -8.85
C GLU A 172 11.26 17.46 -8.46
N TYR A 173 11.63 16.33 -9.08
CA TYR A 173 11.09 15.04 -8.66
C TYR A 173 11.55 14.69 -7.27
N ILE A 174 10.60 14.52 -6.37
CA ILE A 174 10.82 13.98 -5.02
C ILE A 174 9.82 12.84 -4.85
N PHE A 175 10.34 11.67 -4.51
CA PHE A 175 9.46 10.56 -4.15
C PHE A 175 8.74 10.89 -2.85
N ASN A 176 7.43 11.04 -2.93
CA ASN A 176 6.57 11.31 -1.79
C ASN A 176 5.28 10.49 -1.93
N ALA A 177 5.14 9.41 -1.16
CA ALA A 177 3.91 8.65 -1.16
C ALA A 177 2.85 9.34 -0.30
N SER A 178 1.61 9.31 -0.78
CA SER A 178 0.44 9.81 -0.05
C SER A 178 -0.17 8.76 0.90
N ALA A 179 0.48 7.60 1.03
CA ALA A 179 0.04 6.49 1.86
C ALA A 179 0.93 6.38 3.10
N GLY A 180 0.34 5.98 4.22
CA GLY A 180 1.03 5.73 5.47
C GLY A 180 0.68 4.36 6.03
N SER A 181 1.22 4.02 7.18
CA SER A 181 0.89 2.79 7.90
C SER A 181 1.46 2.84 9.32
N ASN A 182 0.95 2.00 10.22
CA ASN A 182 1.59 1.68 11.48
C ASN A 182 1.81 0.16 11.56
N GLY A 183 3.00 -0.25 11.99
CA GLY A 183 3.32 -1.60 12.41
C GLY A 183 3.96 -1.54 13.79
N ILE A 184 3.45 -2.30 14.76
CA ILE A 184 3.96 -2.29 16.14
C ILE A 184 4.03 -3.73 16.63
N ALA A 185 5.18 -4.14 17.16
CA ALA A 185 5.38 -5.43 17.78
C ALA A 185 5.95 -5.28 19.20
N LEU A 186 5.38 -6.01 20.15
CA LEU A 186 5.88 -6.11 21.53
C LEU A 186 6.22 -7.58 21.80
N SER A 187 7.37 -7.84 22.42
CA SER A 187 7.73 -9.16 22.94
C SER A 187 7.19 -9.35 24.37
N SER A 188 7.33 -10.55 24.89
CA SER A 188 6.94 -10.91 26.25
C SER A 188 7.55 -10.02 27.36
N ILE A 189 8.66 -9.36 27.07
CA ILE A 189 9.31 -8.40 27.97
C ILE A 189 8.39 -7.21 28.26
N MET A 190 7.65 -6.73 27.24
CA MET A 190 6.78 -5.56 27.30
C MET A 190 5.30 -5.90 27.53
N THR A 191 4.94 -7.18 27.76
CA THR A 191 3.55 -7.60 27.93
C THR A 191 3.29 -8.23 29.30
N GLU A 192 2.08 -8.01 29.85
CA GLU A 192 1.70 -8.51 31.17
C GLU A 192 1.52 -10.04 31.20
N ASP A 193 1.05 -10.61 30.09
CA ASP A 193 0.73 -12.04 29.96
C ASP A 193 1.86 -12.85 29.30
N SER A 194 3.03 -12.25 29.13
CA SER A 194 4.22 -12.87 28.53
C SER A 194 3.99 -13.43 27.11
N SER A 195 3.14 -12.78 26.33
CA SER A 195 2.85 -13.08 24.92
C SER A 195 3.52 -12.04 24.01
N ALA A 196 3.79 -12.41 22.75
CA ALA A 196 4.13 -11.41 21.76
C ALA A 196 2.86 -10.78 21.18
N TYR A 197 2.85 -9.45 20.99
CA TYR A 197 1.74 -8.71 20.39
C TYR A 197 2.16 -8.09 19.07
N LEU A 198 1.24 -8.06 18.10
CA LEU A 198 1.43 -7.41 16.81
C LEU A 198 0.20 -6.56 16.44
N ALA A 199 0.43 -5.33 16.01
CA ALA A 199 -0.58 -4.48 15.38
C ALA A 199 -0.23 -4.24 13.92
N ILE A 200 -1.18 -4.47 13.03
CA ILE A 200 -1.10 -4.32 11.58
C ILE A 200 -2.10 -3.23 11.17
N ASN A 201 -1.61 -2.14 10.57
CA ASN A 201 -2.48 -1.01 10.26
C ASN A 201 -2.00 -0.19 9.06
N PRO A 202 -2.37 -0.58 7.82
CA PRO A 202 -2.12 0.23 6.63
C PRO A 202 -3.05 1.44 6.55
N HIS A 203 -2.52 2.57 6.05
CA HIS A 203 -3.27 3.78 5.77
C HIS A 203 -3.35 4.03 4.27
N VAL A 204 -4.46 3.61 3.67
CA VAL A 204 -4.76 3.80 2.25
C VAL A 204 -6.21 4.27 2.10
N PRO A 205 -6.71 4.56 0.89
CA PRO A 205 -8.12 4.87 0.70
C PRO A 205 -9.06 3.85 1.37
N LEU A 206 -10.07 4.37 2.07
CA LEU A 206 -11.07 3.52 2.75
C LEU A 206 -12.05 2.87 1.77
N GLU A 207 -12.13 3.39 0.54
CA GLU A 207 -12.98 2.94 -0.56
C GLU A 207 -12.22 2.89 -1.89
N GLY A 208 -12.72 2.14 -2.86
CA GLY A 208 -12.17 2.06 -4.21
C GLY A 208 -11.13 0.94 -4.39
N GLN A 209 -10.42 0.97 -5.51
CA GLN A 209 -9.52 -0.11 -5.96
C GLN A 209 -8.40 -0.47 -4.96
N ALA A 210 -7.93 0.49 -4.17
CA ALA A 210 -6.87 0.30 -3.17
C ALA A 210 -7.41 -0.05 -1.78
N SER A 211 -8.72 -0.21 -1.59
CA SER A 211 -9.29 -0.62 -0.31
C SER A 211 -9.06 -2.11 -0.06
N TRP A 212 -8.88 -2.45 1.21
CA TRP A 212 -8.59 -3.83 1.61
C TRP A 212 -9.82 -4.71 1.59
N TYR A 213 -9.60 -5.96 1.20
CA TYR A 213 -10.50 -7.09 1.31
C TYR A 213 -9.92 -8.10 2.28
N GLU A 214 -10.74 -8.64 3.19
CA GLU A 214 -10.32 -9.65 4.16
C GLU A 214 -10.62 -11.03 3.62
N ALA A 215 -9.69 -11.98 3.79
CA ALA A 215 -9.92 -13.39 3.49
C ALA A 215 -9.09 -14.30 4.39
N HIS A 216 -9.64 -15.50 4.63
CA HIS A 216 -8.94 -16.64 5.21
C HIS A 216 -8.76 -17.71 4.15
N VAL A 217 -7.53 -18.12 3.93
CA VAL A 217 -7.12 -19.17 2.98
C VAL A 217 -6.52 -20.32 3.73
N CYS A 218 -6.98 -21.56 3.47
CA CYS A 218 -6.53 -22.74 4.20
C CYS A 218 -6.48 -23.97 3.29
N SER A 219 -5.27 -24.46 2.98
CA SER A 219 -5.01 -25.70 2.26
C SER A 219 -4.43 -26.78 3.18
N GLU A 220 -4.52 -28.05 2.76
CA GLU A 220 -3.82 -29.15 3.42
C GLU A 220 -2.32 -29.18 3.08
N GLU A 221 -1.88 -28.34 2.13
CA GLU A 221 -0.47 -28.15 1.78
C GLU A 221 0.25 -27.13 2.69
N GLY A 222 -0.40 -26.65 3.76
CA GLY A 222 0.17 -25.81 4.80
C GLY A 222 0.02 -24.30 4.57
N TRP A 223 -0.90 -23.88 3.72
CA TRP A 223 -1.29 -22.47 3.61
C TRP A 223 -2.52 -22.25 4.51
N ASN A 224 -2.33 -21.65 5.68
CA ASN A 224 -3.41 -21.34 6.62
C ASN A 224 -3.25 -19.92 7.15
N MET A 225 -3.77 -18.92 6.40
CA MET A 225 -3.53 -17.51 6.66
C MET A 225 -4.82 -16.69 6.59
N TYR A 226 -5.01 -15.79 7.55
CA TYR A 226 -5.99 -14.71 7.50
C TYR A 226 -5.28 -13.38 7.32
N GLY A 227 -5.78 -12.55 6.40
CA GLY A 227 -5.19 -11.25 6.19
C GLY A 227 -5.94 -10.38 5.19
N ALA A 228 -5.29 -9.29 4.82
CA ALA A 228 -5.82 -8.29 3.91
C ALA A 228 -5.12 -8.35 2.55
N LEU A 229 -5.90 -8.23 1.48
CA LEU A 229 -5.45 -8.14 0.09
C LEU A 229 -6.24 -7.06 -0.65
N VAL A 230 -5.68 -6.52 -1.73
CA VAL A 230 -6.40 -5.63 -2.63
C VAL A 230 -6.92 -6.41 -3.84
N ALA A 231 -7.85 -5.82 -4.59
CA ALA A 231 -8.42 -6.46 -5.78
C ALA A 231 -7.32 -6.95 -6.74
N GLY A 232 -7.45 -8.19 -7.23
CA GLY A 232 -6.49 -8.83 -8.13
C GLY A 232 -5.27 -9.46 -7.47
N MET A 233 -5.10 -9.39 -6.14
CA MET A 233 -4.05 -10.13 -5.44
C MET A 233 -4.42 -11.60 -5.21
N VAL A 234 -3.44 -12.47 -5.40
CA VAL A 234 -3.58 -13.94 -5.29
C VAL A 234 -3.44 -14.44 -3.85
N SER A 235 -2.92 -13.62 -2.96
CA SER A 235 -2.72 -13.94 -1.54
C SER A 235 -2.79 -12.70 -0.67
N PRO A 236 -3.07 -12.81 0.64
CA PRO A 236 -2.98 -11.68 1.55
C PRO A 236 -1.59 -11.03 1.55
N ALA A 237 -1.54 -9.70 1.55
CA ALA A 237 -0.31 -8.92 1.59
C ALA A 237 0.27 -8.80 3.00
N MET A 238 -0.59 -8.84 4.01
CA MET A 238 -0.26 -8.79 5.43
C MET A 238 -1.33 -9.51 6.23
N GLY A 239 -1.00 -9.97 7.41
CA GLY A 239 -1.91 -10.70 8.28
C GLY A 239 -1.16 -11.69 9.16
N CYS A 240 -1.84 -12.76 9.56
CA CYS A 240 -1.29 -13.80 10.42
C CYS A 240 -1.65 -15.18 9.90
N ASN A 241 -0.71 -16.12 10.06
CA ASN A 241 -0.97 -17.54 9.98
C ASN A 241 -0.98 -18.16 11.39
N GLU A 242 -0.93 -19.47 11.51
CA GLU A 242 -0.98 -20.19 12.79
C GLU A 242 0.23 -19.89 13.69
N HIS A 243 1.36 -19.47 13.13
CA HIS A 243 2.65 -19.37 13.81
C HIS A 243 3.12 -17.92 14.00
N LEU A 244 2.84 -17.06 13.03
CA LEU A 244 3.44 -15.75 12.93
C LEU A 244 2.52 -14.74 12.21
N GLY A 245 2.92 -13.48 12.26
CA GLY A 245 2.26 -12.44 11.50
C GLY A 245 3.22 -11.31 11.13
N TRP A 246 2.80 -10.50 10.16
CA TRP A 246 3.57 -9.33 9.77
C TRP A 246 2.69 -8.15 9.34
N ALA A 247 3.14 -6.96 9.72
CA ALA A 247 2.67 -5.69 9.19
C ALA A 247 3.61 -5.20 8.11
N ILE A 248 3.07 -4.49 7.12
CA ILE A 248 3.86 -3.73 6.15
C ILE A 248 3.63 -2.23 6.34
N THR A 249 4.69 -1.45 6.23
CA THR A 249 4.61 0.01 6.20
C THR A 249 5.38 0.54 5.00
N PHE A 250 4.94 1.67 4.43
CA PHE A 250 5.70 2.31 3.36
C PHE A 250 7.08 2.75 3.86
N ASN A 251 8.11 2.42 3.09
CA ASN A 251 9.42 3.01 3.19
C ASN A 251 9.65 4.02 2.05
N TRP A 252 10.71 4.85 2.17
CA TRP A 252 10.87 6.04 1.35
C TRP A 252 12.23 6.13 0.64
N PRO A 253 12.91 5.05 0.28
CA PRO A 253 14.14 5.19 -0.50
C PRO A 253 13.82 5.67 -1.91
N ASP A 254 14.83 6.22 -2.56
CA ASP A 254 14.73 6.59 -3.95
C ASP A 254 14.84 5.36 -4.85
N TYR A 255 13.77 5.06 -5.57
CA TYR A 255 13.65 3.90 -6.45
C TYR A 255 13.78 4.22 -7.94
N VAL A 256 13.79 5.52 -8.31
CA VAL A 256 13.63 5.96 -9.70
C VAL A 256 14.66 7.01 -10.05
N ASP A 257 15.50 6.72 -11.03
CA ASP A 257 16.47 7.67 -11.56
C ASP A 257 16.03 8.25 -12.89
N ILE A 258 16.30 9.55 -13.08
CA ILE A 258 16.02 10.29 -14.29
C ILE A 258 17.34 10.64 -14.99
N TYR A 259 17.45 10.25 -16.25
CA TYR A 259 18.65 10.44 -17.08
C TYR A 259 18.41 11.50 -18.14
N ASN A 260 19.29 12.49 -18.23
CA ASN A 260 19.29 13.47 -19.31
C ASN A 260 20.08 12.90 -20.50
N MET A 261 19.37 12.62 -21.61
CA MET A 261 19.92 11.93 -22.77
C MET A 261 20.59 12.92 -23.75
N GLU A 262 21.82 12.66 -24.15
CA GLU A 262 22.51 13.38 -25.22
C GLU A 262 21.99 12.85 -26.58
N ILE A 263 21.33 13.73 -27.36
CA ILE A 263 20.67 13.36 -28.62
C ILE A 263 21.54 13.72 -29.82
N ASN A 264 21.61 12.80 -30.80
CA ASN A 264 22.31 13.05 -32.06
C ASN A 264 21.68 14.22 -32.82
N PRO A 265 22.45 15.33 -33.06
CA PRO A 265 21.91 16.48 -33.76
C PRO A 265 21.46 16.20 -35.22
N LYS A 266 21.98 15.11 -35.84
CA LYS A 266 21.61 14.65 -37.18
C LYS A 266 20.47 13.64 -37.21
N ASN A 267 20.20 12.97 -36.08
CA ASN A 267 19.13 11.98 -35.97
C ASN A 267 18.49 12.00 -34.58
N LYS A 268 17.33 12.62 -34.44
CA LYS A 268 16.61 12.75 -33.18
C LYS A 268 16.23 11.42 -32.51
N ASN A 269 16.31 10.31 -33.23
CA ASN A 269 16.01 8.98 -32.72
C ASN A 269 17.29 8.22 -32.28
N GLN A 270 18.42 8.92 -32.16
CA GLN A 270 19.65 8.37 -31.61
C GLN A 270 20.10 9.12 -30.36
N TYR A 271 20.63 8.37 -29.40
CA TYR A 271 21.25 8.88 -28.17
C TYR A 271 22.68 8.41 -28.07
N LYS A 272 23.51 9.17 -27.37
CA LYS A 272 24.91 8.83 -27.12
C LYS A 272 25.05 7.95 -25.89
N PHE A 273 25.95 6.97 -25.95
CA PHE A 273 26.33 6.16 -24.80
C PHE A 273 27.80 5.73 -24.95
N ASP A 274 28.64 6.07 -23.99
CA ASP A 274 30.11 5.81 -23.97
C ASP A 274 30.82 6.21 -25.28
N GLY A 275 30.40 7.32 -25.89
CA GLY A 275 31.02 7.87 -27.10
C GLY A 275 30.29 7.51 -28.42
N ASP A 276 29.53 6.42 -28.44
CA ASP A 276 28.83 5.92 -29.62
C ASP A 276 27.36 6.35 -29.67
N TRP A 277 26.79 6.37 -30.90
CA TRP A 277 25.37 6.63 -31.13
C TRP A 277 24.55 5.36 -31.23
N TYR A 278 23.48 5.25 -30.43
CA TYR A 278 22.55 4.13 -30.39
C TYR A 278 21.14 4.58 -30.74
N ASP A 279 20.38 3.72 -31.42
CA ASP A 279 18.99 4.02 -31.75
C ASP A 279 18.07 3.83 -30.55
N PHE A 280 17.10 4.75 -30.36
CA PHE A 280 15.96 4.46 -29.52
C PHE A 280 15.05 3.44 -30.20
N GLU A 281 14.49 2.51 -29.42
CA GLU A 281 13.30 1.82 -29.85
C GLU A 281 12.13 2.79 -29.80
N VAL A 282 11.48 3.03 -30.94
CA VAL A 282 10.38 4.00 -31.08
C VAL A 282 9.08 3.27 -31.40
N ARG A 283 8.07 3.39 -30.53
CA ARG A 283 6.73 2.88 -30.80
C ARG A 283 5.70 4.01 -30.83
N LYS A 284 4.68 3.87 -31.68
CA LYS A 284 3.47 4.69 -31.67
C LYS A 284 2.36 3.91 -31.00
N ILE A 285 2.06 4.26 -29.75
CA ILE A 285 1.07 3.58 -28.93
C ILE A 285 -0.32 4.09 -29.28
N PRO A 286 -1.24 3.22 -29.77
CA PRO A 286 -2.63 3.56 -29.99
C PRO A 286 -3.39 3.51 -28.66
N LEU A 287 -3.96 4.64 -28.25
CA LEU A 287 -4.77 4.78 -27.05
C LEU A 287 -6.23 4.94 -27.45
N LYS A 288 -7.10 4.04 -26.99
CA LYS A 288 -8.54 4.14 -27.20
C LYS A 288 -9.17 4.95 -26.06
N VAL A 289 -9.79 6.04 -26.38
CA VAL A 289 -10.32 7.00 -25.41
C VAL A 289 -11.82 7.14 -25.56
N LYS A 290 -12.57 6.82 -24.50
CA LYS A 290 -14.01 7.09 -24.43
C LYS A 290 -14.24 8.59 -24.35
N THR A 291 -15.12 9.09 -25.20
CA THR A 291 -15.61 10.48 -25.23
C THR A 291 -17.13 10.52 -25.17
N LYS A 292 -17.69 11.72 -25.07
CA LYS A 292 -19.14 11.91 -25.14
C LYS A 292 -19.73 11.49 -26.51
N LEU A 293 -18.92 11.54 -27.58
CA LEU A 293 -19.31 11.24 -28.95
C LEU A 293 -18.92 9.81 -29.41
N GLY A 294 -18.46 8.95 -28.49
CA GLY A 294 -17.99 7.61 -28.80
C GLY A 294 -16.50 7.43 -28.49
N LYS A 295 -15.90 6.33 -28.97
CA LYS A 295 -14.48 6.03 -28.75
C LYS A 295 -13.63 6.60 -29.89
N ILE A 296 -12.51 7.27 -29.55
CA ILE A 296 -11.51 7.75 -30.51
C ILE A 296 -10.17 7.07 -30.23
N THR A 297 -9.32 6.98 -31.26
CA THR A 297 -7.93 6.46 -31.10
C THR A 297 -6.95 7.62 -31.23
N VAL A 298 -6.11 7.81 -30.20
CA VAL A 298 -5.03 8.79 -30.17
C VAL A 298 -3.70 8.04 -30.17
N LYS A 299 -2.76 8.40 -31.06
CA LYS A 299 -1.43 7.79 -31.09
C LYS A 299 -0.44 8.66 -30.32
N LYS A 300 0.31 8.04 -29.38
CA LYS A 300 1.39 8.68 -28.63
C LYS A 300 2.71 7.99 -28.89
N GLU A 301 3.80 8.77 -28.97
CA GLU A 301 5.16 8.24 -29.07
C GLU A 301 5.62 7.71 -27.69
N ALA A 302 6.32 6.61 -27.66
CA ALA A 302 7.10 6.13 -26.54
C ALA A 302 8.48 5.67 -27.03
N LEU A 303 9.51 5.96 -26.27
CA LEU A 303 10.90 5.66 -26.57
C LEU A 303 11.47 4.73 -25.51
N TRP A 304 12.40 3.88 -25.90
CA TRP A 304 13.21 3.09 -24.95
C TRP A 304 14.68 3.15 -25.36
N CYS A 305 15.53 3.19 -24.34
CA CYS A 305 16.99 3.15 -24.47
C CYS A 305 17.59 2.12 -23.49
N ILE A 306 18.89 2.08 -23.38
CA ILE A 306 19.61 1.18 -22.45
C ILE A 306 19.19 1.38 -20.98
N TYR A 307 18.81 2.58 -20.57
CA TYR A 307 18.38 2.88 -19.19
C TYR A 307 16.95 2.40 -18.92
N GLY A 308 16.06 2.44 -19.92
CA GLY A 308 14.65 2.09 -19.82
C GLY A 308 13.77 2.98 -20.70
N PRO A 309 12.48 3.20 -20.31
CA PRO A 309 11.57 4.08 -21.04
C PRO A 309 12.06 5.52 -21.03
N ALA A 310 11.90 6.21 -22.16
CA ALA A 310 12.31 7.59 -22.33
C ALA A 310 11.19 8.45 -22.90
N TYR A 311 11.16 9.71 -22.51
CA TYR A 311 10.15 10.67 -22.92
C TYR A 311 10.79 11.95 -23.52
N ARG A 312 10.30 12.35 -24.69
CA ARG A 312 10.76 13.53 -25.41
C ARG A 312 9.94 14.75 -25.01
N THR A 313 10.61 15.79 -24.54
CA THR A 313 10.03 17.10 -24.22
C THR A 313 10.60 18.19 -25.12
N LYS A 314 10.09 19.42 -24.98
CA LYS A 314 10.70 20.60 -25.63
C LYS A 314 12.09 20.94 -25.09
N LYS A 315 12.43 20.50 -23.87
CA LYS A 315 13.70 20.80 -23.19
C LYS A 315 14.77 19.72 -23.39
N GLY A 316 14.39 18.53 -23.87
CA GLY A 316 15.29 17.40 -24.06
C GLY A 316 14.57 16.06 -24.02
N VAL A 317 15.34 14.99 -24.03
CA VAL A 317 14.86 13.63 -23.87
C VAL A 317 15.37 13.10 -22.53
N TYR A 318 14.46 12.55 -21.73
CA TYR A 318 14.78 12.01 -20.41
C TYR A 318 14.37 10.56 -20.35
N ALA A 319 15.28 9.70 -19.87
CA ALA A 319 15.00 8.29 -19.62
C ALA A 319 14.74 8.03 -18.13
N LEU A 320 14.00 6.98 -17.84
CA LEU A 320 13.72 6.50 -16.48
C LEU A 320 14.33 5.12 -16.29
N ARG A 321 14.94 4.89 -15.12
CA ARG A 321 15.36 3.58 -14.65
C ARG A 321 14.85 3.36 -13.24
N TYR A 322 14.27 2.20 -12.97
CA TYR A 322 13.61 1.89 -11.70
C TYR A 322 13.68 0.40 -11.38
N ASN A 323 13.58 0.07 -10.11
CA ASN A 323 13.85 -1.27 -9.60
C ASN A 323 12.89 -2.36 -10.13
N THR A 324 11.59 -2.04 -10.31
CA THR A 324 10.59 -3.03 -10.75
C THR A 324 10.77 -3.51 -12.19
N MET A 325 11.64 -2.88 -13.00
CA MET A 325 11.97 -3.34 -14.36
C MET A 325 12.62 -4.73 -14.42
N PHE A 326 13.11 -5.25 -13.31
CA PHE A 326 13.95 -6.45 -13.28
C PHE A 326 13.34 -7.60 -12.50
N ASN A 327 12.12 -7.45 -11.96
CA ASN A 327 11.60 -8.38 -11.00
C ASN A 327 10.07 -8.48 -11.05
N ILE A 328 9.55 -9.72 -11.16
CA ILE A 328 8.11 -10.02 -11.18
C ILE A 328 7.70 -10.98 -10.06
N LYS A 329 8.59 -11.28 -9.10
CA LYS A 329 8.42 -12.34 -8.08
C LYS A 329 7.58 -11.93 -6.87
N ALA A 330 7.02 -10.72 -6.85
CA ALA A 330 6.29 -10.21 -5.67
C ALA A 330 5.10 -11.10 -5.28
N ALA A 331 4.29 -11.52 -6.25
CA ALA A 331 3.12 -12.36 -6.00
C ALA A 331 3.51 -13.71 -5.36
N GLU A 332 4.56 -14.36 -5.88
CA GLU A 332 5.09 -15.60 -5.34
C GLU A 332 5.68 -15.40 -3.93
N GLN A 333 6.37 -14.28 -3.70
CA GLN A 333 6.94 -13.99 -2.38
C GLN A 333 5.85 -13.82 -1.32
N TRP A 334 4.76 -13.07 -1.60
CA TRP A 334 3.63 -12.95 -0.67
C TRP A 334 2.98 -14.30 -0.37
N PHE A 335 2.78 -15.13 -1.39
CA PHE A 335 2.24 -16.47 -1.19
C PHE A 335 3.14 -17.32 -0.26
N LYS A 336 4.46 -17.33 -0.51
CA LYS A 336 5.42 -18.08 0.32
C LYS A 336 5.51 -17.54 1.76
N LEU A 337 5.41 -16.22 1.95
CA LEU A 337 5.34 -15.62 3.29
C LEU A 337 4.14 -16.15 4.07
N GLY A 338 2.98 -16.32 3.42
CA GLY A 338 1.77 -16.88 4.05
C GLY A 338 1.92 -18.32 4.56
N LYS A 339 2.93 -19.06 4.07
CA LYS A 339 3.24 -20.45 4.44
C LYS A 339 4.44 -20.59 5.40
N ALA A 340 5.10 -19.47 5.76
CA ALA A 340 6.24 -19.49 6.67
C ALA A 340 5.81 -19.96 8.07
N LYS A 341 6.62 -20.82 8.70
CA LYS A 341 6.31 -21.42 9.99
C LYS A 341 7.04 -20.77 11.16
N ASP A 342 8.14 -20.09 10.87
CA ASP A 342 8.97 -19.40 11.85
C ASP A 342 9.75 -18.24 11.20
N PHE A 343 10.59 -17.58 11.99
CA PHE A 343 11.42 -16.49 11.50
C PHE A 343 12.46 -16.93 10.45
N VAL A 344 12.93 -18.19 10.49
CA VAL A 344 13.92 -18.70 9.52
C VAL A 344 13.27 -18.85 8.15
N ASP A 345 12.09 -19.45 8.09
CA ASP A 345 11.30 -19.58 6.85
C ASP A 345 10.92 -18.19 6.30
N PHE A 346 10.46 -17.29 7.19
CA PHE A 346 10.12 -15.91 6.83
C PHE A 346 11.31 -15.18 6.23
N ASN A 347 12.46 -15.20 6.92
CA ASN A 347 13.68 -14.52 6.46
C ASN A 347 14.25 -15.14 5.16
N THR A 348 14.16 -16.47 5.01
CA THR A 348 14.52 -17.14 3.77
C THR A 348 13.65 -16.68 2.61
N THR A 349 12.35 -16.54 2.84
CA THR A 349 11.42 -16.03 1.83
C THR A 349 11.69 -14.55 1.50
N MET A 350 12.12 -13.75 2.47
CA MET A 350 12.52 -12.36 2.22
C MET A 350 13.75 -12.24 1.30
N GLN A 351 14.64 -13.25 1.24
CA GLN A 351 15.76 -13.26 0.29
C GLN A 351 15.34 -13.30 -1.18
N ILE A 352 14.09 -13.65 -1.50
CA ILE A 352 13.53 -13.59 -2.87
C ILE A 352 13.58 -12.16 -3.42
N GLN A 353 13.41 -11.17 -2.56
CA GLN A 353 13.37 -9.73 -2.89
C GLN A 353 12.43 -9.42 -4.07
N GLY A 354 11.33 -10.18 -4.21
CA GLY A 354 10.29 -9.94 -5.20
C GLY A 354 9.46 -8.70 -4.89
N ILE A 355 9.18 -8.46 -3.61
CA ILE A 355 8.48 -7.27 -3.11
C ILE A 355 9.49 -6.12 -3.08
N PRO A 356 9.30 -5.07 -3.92
CA PRO A 356 10.37 -4.08 -4.16
C PRO A 356 10.47 -2.99 -3.09
N LEU A 357 9.53 -2.91 -2.18
CA LEU A 357 9.39 -1.84 -1.17
C LEU A 357 8.74 -2.38 0.10
N PHE A 358 8.57 -1.55 1.12
CA PHE A 358 7.98 -1.74 2.44
C PHE A 358 8.97 -2.11 3.55
N ASN A 359 8.70 -1.57 4.73
CA ASN A 359 9.21 -2.11 5.98
C ASN A 359 8.32 -3.28 6.41
N PHE A 360 8.90 -4.31 7.02
CA PHE A 360 8.19 -5.41 7.64
C PHE A 360 8.38 -5.36 9.16
N ILE A 361 7.28 -5.44 9.89
CA ILE A 361 7.26 -5.64 11.33
C ILE A 361 6.67 -7.03 11.56
N TYR A 362 7.43 -7.90 12.16
CA TYR A 362 7.16 -9.32 12.35
C TYR A 362 6.99 -9.67 13.83
N ALA A 363 6.12 -10.62 14.15
CA ALA A 363 6.04 -11.27 15.45
C ALA A 363 5.60 -12.73 15.29
N ASP A 364 6.03 -13.63 16.21
CA ASP A 364 5.68 -15.03 16.19
C ASP A 364 5.45 -15.64 17.60
N GLU A 365 5.00 -16.90 17.62
CA GLU A 365 4.71 -17.67 18.83
C GLU A 365 5.97 -18.06 19.65
N THR A 366 7.17 -17.90 19.07
CA THR A 366 8.44 -18.12 19.77
C THR A 366 8.97 -16.89 20.49
N ASP A 367 8.14 -15.82 20.58
CA ASP A 367 8.50 -14.50 21.14
C ASP A 367 9.56 -13.78 20.31
N CYS A 368 9.68 -14.07 19.01
CA CYS A 368 10.53 -13.33 18.11
C CYS A 368 9.79 -12.14 17.53
N ILE A 369 10.32 -10.94 17.74
CA ILE A 369 9.91 -9.73 17.02
C ILE A 369 11.04 -9.25 16.14
N SER A 370 10.71 -8.78 14.92
CA SER A 370 11.71 -8.34 13.96
C SER A 370 11.23 -7.16 13.12
N TYR A 371 12.19 -6.29 12.80
CA TYR A 371 12.04 -5.20 11.83
C TYR A 371 12.99 -5.44 10.66
N LEU A 372 12.47 -5.36 9.44
CA LEU A 372 13.24 -5.45 8.21
C LEU A 372 12.89 -4.26 7.31
N PHE A 373 13.90 -3.47 6.96
CA PHE A 373 13.77 -2.50 5.88
C PHE A 373 13.90 -3.25 4.55
N ASN A 374 12.78 -3.69 3.98
CA ASN A 374 12.80 -4.42 2.72
C ASN A 374 12.70 -3.43 1.56
N ALA A 375 13.72 -3.46 0.71
CA ALA A 375 13.77 -2.64 -0.49
C ALA A 375 14.62 -3.32 -1.55
N TYR A 376 14.14 -3.36 -2.79
CA TYR A 376 14.95 -3.79 -3.93
C TYR A 376 15.72 -2.58 -4.45
N LEU A 377 16.79 -2.21 -3.71
CA LEU A 377 17.57 -0.99 -3.93
C LEU A 377 18.73 -1.22 -4.89
N PRO A 378 18.90 -0.37 -5.92
CA PRO A 378 20.07 -0.42 -6.79
C PRO A 378 21.34 0.05 -6.07
N GLN A 379 22.47 -0.56 -6.43
CA GLN A 379 23.80 -0.07 -6.07
C GLN A 379 24.21 1.03 -7.06
N ARG A 380 24.36 2.24 -6.58
CA ARG A 380 24.67 3.43 -7.36
C ARG A 380 26.07 3.95 -7.04
N SER A 381 26.72 4.61 -8.03
CA SER A 381 28.00 5.30 -7.79
C SER A 381 27.81 6.51 -6.87
N ALA A 382 28.70 6.69 -5.91
CA ALA A 382 28.71 7.85 -5.03
C ALA A 382 29.16 9.15 -5.73
N ASP A 383 29.62 9.07 -6.98
CA ASP A 383 30.09 10.24 -7.75
C ASP A 383 28.95 11.15 -8.25
N TYR A 384 27.70 10.73 -8.11
CA TYR A 384 26.52 11.43 -8.64
C TYR A 384 25.48 11.72 -7.56
N ASP A 385 24.82 12.88 -7.70
CA ASP A 385 23.63 13.22 -6.91
C ASP A 385 22.38 12.60 -7.56
N TRP A 386 21.99 11.44 -7.06
CA TRP A 386 20.87 10.66 -7.59
C TRP A 386 19.48 11.25 -7.28
N GLN A 387 19.42 12.29 -6.45
CA GLN A 387 18.19 13.06 -6.24
C GLN A 387 17.89 14.04 -7.39
N LYS A 388 18.81 14.15 -8.35
CA LYS A 388 18.71 14.99 -9.54
C LYS A 388 18.80 14.17 -10.81
N THR A 389 18.59 14.82 -11.95
CA THR A 389 18.88 14.18 -13.24
C THR A 389 20.39 13.91 -13.38
N VAL A 390 20.70 12.69 -13.80
CA VAL A 390 22.07 12.25 -14.03
C VAL A 390 22.38 12.15 -15.53
N PRO A 391 23.65 12.18 -15.96
CA PRO A 391 24.03 12.01 -17.36
C PRO A 391 23.53 10.68 -17.93
N GLY A 392 22.88 10.73 -19.11
CA GLY A 392 22.36 9.57 -19.83
C GLY A 392 23.26 9.13 -21.01
N ASN A 393 24.54 9.52 -21.00
CA ASN A 393 25.48 9.24 -22.08
C ASN A 393 26.70 8.42 -21.65
N THR A 394 26.66 7.79 -20.48
CA THR A 394 27.81 7.05 -19.92
C THR A 394 27.39 5.84 -19.08
N SER A 395 28.18 4.76 -19.19
CA SER A 395 28.01 3.55 -18.37
C SER A 395 28.27 3.78 -16.87
N LYS A 396 28.93 4.87 -16.47
CA LYS A 396 29.17 5.22 -15.06
C LYS A 396 27.90 5.46 -14.26
N THR A 397 26.81 5.88 -14.94
CA THR A 397 25.49 6.06 -14.34
C THR A 397 24.55 4.87 -14.56
N TYR A 398 25.02 3.80 -15.25
CA TYR A 398 24.23 2.61 -15.49
C TYR A 398 24.38 1.63 -14.34
N TRP A 399 23.28 1.34 -13.65
CA TRP A 399 23.25 0.34 -12.58
C TRP A 399 22.37 -0.86 -12.96
N ASN A 400 22.78 -2.07 -12.53
CA ASN A 400 22.06 -3.33 -12.70
C ASN A 400 22.31 -4.30 -11.53
N GLN A 401 22.95 -3.80 -10.46
CA GLN A 401 23.18 -4.53 -9.22
C GLN A 401 22.31 -3.97 -8.12
N PHE A 402 21.97 -4.82 -7.15
CA PHE A 402 21.05 -4.48 -6.05
C PHE A 402 21.67 -4.92 -4.73
N TYR A 403 21.32 -4.20 -3.66
CA TYR A 403 21.65 -4.63 -2.30
C TYR A 403 20.87 -5.89 -1.95
N LYS A 404 21.51 -6.82 -1.25
CA LYS A 404 20.82 -7.97 -0.66
C LYS A 404 20.02 -7.51 0.56
N ILE A 405 18.97 -8.24 0.92
CA ILE A 405 18.15 -7.87 2.09
C ILE A 405 18.97 -7.79 3.37
N ASN A 406 20.02 -8.63 3.53
CA ASN A 406 20.89 -8.64 4.69
C ASN A 406 21.83 -7.42 4.76
N ASP A 407 22.01 -6.69 3.66
CA ASP A 407 22.81 -5.46 3.59
C ASP A 407 21.97 -4.22 3.96
N LEU A 408 20.67 -4.39 4.20
CA LEU A 408 19.74 -3.32 4.52
C LEU A 408 19.45 -3.26 6.04
N PRO A 409 18.97 -2.12 6.57
CA PRO A 409 18.72 -1.98 8.00
C PRO A 409 17.73 -3.02 8.54
N GLN A 410 18.13 -3.72 9.58
CA GLN A 410 17.32 -4.72 10.26
C GLN A 410 17.53 -4.67 11.76
N LYS A 411 16.54 -5.08 12.55
CA LYS A 411 16.66 -5.28 13.99
C LYS A 411 15.83 -6.49 14.41
N HIS A 412 16.47 -7.41 15.11
CA HIS A 412 15.85 -8.64 15.59
C HIS A 412 15.96 -8.71 17.10
N ARG A 413 14.88 -9.14 17.76
CA ARG A 413 14.84 -9.40 19.22
C ARG A 413 15.52 -8.30 20.04
N PRO A 414 15.09 -7.03 19.97
CA PRO A 414 15.71 -5.96 20.78
C PRO A 414 15.51 -6.24 22.26
N GLY A 415 16.53 -5.94 23.08
CA GLY A 415 16.48 -6.13 24.52
C GLY A 415 15.43 -5.29 25.23
N CYS A 416 15.03 -4.14 24.65
CA CYS A 416 13.94 -3.31 25.15
C CYS A 416 12.54 -3.92 24.91
N GLY A 417 12.41 -4.94 24.06
CA GLY A 417 11.19 -5.70 23.85
C GLY A 417 10.13 -5.08 22.95
N TYR A 418 10.45 -4.03 22.16
CA TYR A 418 9.52 -3.48 21.20
C TYR A 418 10.16 -3.10 19.87
N LEU A 419 9.37 -3.19 18.81
CA LEU A 419 9.69 -2.69 17.46
C LEU A 419 8.48 -1.97 16.89
N TYR A 420 8.71 -0.90 16.14
CA TYR A 420 7.65 -0.18 15.48
C TYR A 420 8.13 0.48 14.19
N ASN A 421 7.20 0.76 13.30
CA ASN A 421 7.39 1.70 12.21
C ASN A 421 6.08 2.41 11.88
N THR A 422 6.13 3.73 11.81
CA THR A 422 5.05 4.62 11.43
C THR A 422 5.39 5.40 10.16
N ASN A 423 6.16 4.79 9.25
CA ASN A 423 6.81 5.37 8.08
C ASN A 423 7.99 6.31 8.42
N ASN A 424 8.51 6.23 9.61
CA ASN A 424 9.74 6.87 10.04
C ASN A 424 10.97 6.14 9.49
N THR A 425 12.14 6.77 9.66
CA THR A 425 13.44 6.22 9.25
C THR A 425 13.71 4.84 9.90
N PRO A 426 14.41 3.91 9.22
CA PRO A 426 14.78 2.62 9.79
C PRO A 426 15.69 2.72 11.02
N PHE A 427 16.33 3.88 11.23
CA PHE A 427 17.21 4.18 12.34
C PHE A 427 16.46 4.63 13.62
N ARG A 428 15.12 4.47 13.62
CA ARG A 428 14.21 4.80 14.73
C ARG A 428 13.11 3.76 14.89
N CYS A 429 13.45 2.47 14.79
CA CYS A 429 12.49 1.39 14.87
C CYS A 429 12.33 0.79 16.27
N THR A 430 13.15 1.25 17.23
CA THR A 430 13.18 0.79 18.61
C THR A 430 13.81 1.86 19.53
N THR A 431 14.31 1.50 20.72
CA THR A 431 15.04 2.44 21.60
C THR A 431 16.31 2.95 20.93
N PRO A 432 16.74 4.19 21.18
CA PRO A 432 17.90 4.80 20.52
C PRO A 432 19.20 3.98 20.60
N SER A 433 19.45 3.29 21.73
CA SER A 433 20.66 2.47 21.92
C SER A 433 20.67 1.16 21.11
N GLU A 434 19.50 0.72 20.61
CA GLU A 434 19.36 -0.56 19.91
C GLU A 434 18.96 -0.42 18.45
N ASN A 435 18.75 0.80 17.97
CA ASN A 435 18.46 1.07 16.56
C ASN A 435 19.61 0.62 15.64
N PRO A 436 19.33 0.24 14.40
CA PRO A 436 20.37 0.10 13.39
C PRO A 436 21.22 1.37 13.33
N ASN A 437 22.55 1.22 13.28
CA ASN A 437 23.43 2.38 13.26
C ASN A 437 23.58 2.93 11.84
N GLU A 438 23.10 4.16 11.63
CA GLU A 438 23.06 4.86 10.35
C GLU A 438 24.42 4.98 9.67
N ILE A 439 25.54 5.03 10.43
CA ILE A 439 26.89 5.19 9.88
C ILE A 439 27.34 4.02 8.99
N TYR A 440 26.72 2.84 9.13
CA TYR A 440 27.02 1.68 8.29
C TYR A 440 26.31 1.69 6.94
N TYR A 441 25.45 2.68 6.70
CA TYR A 441 24.67 2.78 5.47
C TYR A 441 25.08 4.04 4.72
N ASN A 442 25.30 3.90 3.42
CA ASN A 442 25.77 5.00 2.59
C ASN A 442 24.72 6.10 2.47
N LYS A 443 24.99 7.25 3.12
CA LYS A 443 24.13 8.44 3.07
C LYS A 443 24.20 9.17 1.73
N GLU A 444 25.36 9.09 1.05
CA GLU A 444 25.62 9.84 -0.19
C GLU A 444 24.77 9.32 -1.35
N SER A 445 24.34 8.05 -1.29
CA SER A 445 23.45 7.46 -2.27
C SER A 445 21.96 7.85 -2.14
N GLY A 446 21.61 8.65 -1.11
CA GLY A 446 20.23 9.15 -0.92
C GLY A 446 19.18 8.10 -0.59
N PHE A 447 19.59 6.88 -0.19
CA PHE A 447 18.67 5.75 0.01
C PHE A 447 17.81 5.84 1.27
N PHE A 448 18.32 6.50 2.30
CA PHE A 448 17.68 6.53 3.61
C PHE A 448 17.37 7.97 4.01
N TRP A 449 16.08 8.29 4.04
CA TRP A 449 15.63 9.58 4.54
C TRP A 449 15.66 9.57 6.06
N ASN A 450 16.37 10.52 6.65
CA ASN A 450 16.31 10.74 8.10
C ASN A 450 14.99 11.47 8.45
N ARG A 451 13.94 10.68 8.62
CA ARG A 451 12.58 11.17 8.76
C ARG A 451 11.99 10.79 10.12
N THR A 452 11.52 11.79 10.85
CA THR A 452 10.63 11.64 12.01
C THR A 452 9.27 12.22 11.64
N ASN A 453 8.18 11.66 12.17
CA ASN A 453 6.85 12.18 11.96
C ASN A 453 6.07 12.30 13.28
N ASN A 454 4.86 12.89 13.24
CA ASN A 454 4.07 13.07 14.46
C ASN A 454 3.72 11.75 15.14
N ARG A 455 3.46 10.68 14.35
CA ARG A 455 3.15 9.33 14.88
C ARG A 455 4.33 8.68 15.57
N ASP A 456 5.54 8.82 15.01
CA ASP A 456 6.79 8.39 15.63
C ASP A 456 7.03 9.07 16.97
N LEU A 457 6.91 10.39 17.01
CA LEU A 457 7.07 11.15 18.26
C LEU A 457 6.02 10.75 19.30
N ARG A 458 4.75 10.59 18.88
CA ARG A 458 3.67 10.21 19.78
C ARG A 458 3.81 8.78 20.31
N PHE A 459 4.22 7.84 19.47
CA PHE A 459 4.50 6.47 19.89
C PHE A 459 5.57 6.46 20.98
N ASN A 460 6.67 7.21 20.80
CA ASN A 460 7.74 7.29 21.79
C ASN A 460 7.27 7.94 23.10
N GLU A 461 6.38 8.96 23.08
CA GLU A 461 5.75 9.50 24.30
C GLU A 461 4.93 8.43 25.03
N LEU A 462 4.16 7.61 24.30
CA LEU A 462 3.27 6.61 24.90
C LEU A 462 3.99 5.39 25.46
N ILE A 463 5.16 5.05 24.94
CA ILE A 463 5.91 3.87 25.39
C ILE A 463 6.96 4.20 26.47
N ALA A 464 7.41 5.46 26.57
CA ALA A 464 8.55 5.86 27.41
C ALA A 464 8.41 5.50 28.90
N ASP A 465 7.22 5.71 29.47
CA ASP A 465 6.96 5.50 30.89
C ASP A 465 6.28 4.17 31.22
N LYS A 466 6.01 3.34 30.20
CA LYS A 466 5.24 2.12 30.35
C LYS A 466 6.17 0.90 30.43
N LYS A 467 6.08 0.16 31.53
CA LYS A 467 6.91 -1.06 31.71
C LYS A 467 6.31 -2.29 31.01
N LYS A 468 5.00 -2.46 31.11
CA LYS A 468 4.28 -3.58 30.48
C LYS A 468 2.91 -3.15 30.02
N PHE A 469 2.42 -3.78 28.96
CA PHE A 469 1.11 -3.57 28.38
C PHE A 469 0.23 -4.81 28.55
N SER A 470 -1.00 -4.63 28.99
CA SER A 470 -2.07 -5.58 28.71
C SER A 470 -2.45 -5.50 27.22
N PHE A 471 -3.09 -6.54 26.69
CA PHE A 471 -3.52 -6.54 25.26
C PHE A 471 -4.50 -5.40 24.95
N GLN A 472 -5.34 -5.02 25.93
CA GLN A 472 -6.26 -3.87 25.76
C GLN A 472 -5.53 -2.54 25.74
N GLU A 473 -4.50 -2.35 26.54
CA GLU A 473 -3.68 -1.13 26.53
C GLU A 473 -2.86 -1.03 25.23
N PHE A 474 -2.37 -2.17 24.71
CA PHE A 474 -1.73 -2.21 23.40
C PHE A 474 -2.67 -1.78 22.27
N LYS A 475 -3.93 -2.22 22.28
CA LYS A 475 -4.95 -1.74 21.33
C LYS A 475 -5.21 -0.24 21.49
N LYS A 476 -5.34 0.27 22.73
CA LYS A 476 -5.51 1.70 22.99
C LYS A 476 -4.34 2.55 22.49
N LEU A 477 -3.11 2.06 22.60
CA LEU A 477 -1.92 2.73 22.07
C LEU A 477 -2.06 2.94 20.54
N LYS A 478 -2.45 1.92 19.81
CA LYS A 478 -2.69 2.04 18.35
C LYS A 478 -3.81 3.02 18.03
N TYR A 479 -4.87 3.05 18.80
CA TYR A 479 -6.03 3.92 18.59
C TYR A 479 -5.86 5.35 19.16
N ASP A 480 -4.66 5.75 19.59
CA ASP A 480 -4.40 7.11 20.04
C ASP A 480 -4.58 8.11 18.90
N CYS A 481 -5.41 9.14 19.13
CA CYS A 481 -5.72 10.18 18.15
C CYS A 481 -5.25 11.57 18.63
N THR A 482 -4.13 11.62 19.35
CA THR A 482 -3.55 12.85 19.89
C THR A 482 -2.22 13.17 19.22
N TYR A 483 -1.99 14.42 18.86
CA TYR A 483 -0.69 14.85 18.35
C TYR A 483 0.32 15.03 19.48
N PRO A 484 1.61 14.72 19.24
CA PRO A 484 2.67 15.02 20.19
C PRO A 484 2.85 16.53 20.35
N LYS A 485 3.11 16.97 21.58
CA LYS A 485 3.27 18.41 21.89
C LYS A 485 4.43 19.08 21.14
N ASN A 486 5.46 18.32 20.78
CA ASN A 486 6.65 18.80 20.06
C ASN A 486 6.63 18.42 18.57
N GLY A 487 5.52 17.89 18.04
CA GLY A 487 5.37 17.50 16.65
C GLY A 487 5.19 18.68 15.70
N GLY A 488 5.28 18.39 14.41
CA GLY A 488 5.12 19.42 13.36
C GLY A 488 3.74 20.07 13.37
N ILE A 489 2.69 19.31 13.65
CA ILE A 489 1.33 19.87 13.75
C ILE A 489 1.23 20.86 14.93
N ALA A 490 1.79 20.51 16.09
CA ALA A 490 1.80 21.42 17.24
C ALA A 490 2.61 22.70 16.95
N LYS A 491 3.75 22.58 16.26
CA LYS A 491 4.55 23.73 15.79
C LYS A 491 3.76 24.62 14.83
N THR A 492 2.98 24.02 13.91
CA THR A 492 2.10 24.73 12.98
C THR A 492 1.06 25.58 13.72
N PHE A 493 0.52 25.08 14.85
CA PHE A 493 -0.48 25.79 15.65
C PHE A 493 0.11 26.77 16.68
N LYS A 494 1.40 26.69 16.98
CA LYS A 494 2.05 27.54 18.00
C LYS A 494 1.75 29.04 17.82
N PRO A 495 1.80 29.65 16.61
CA PRO A 495 1.51 31.06 16.43
C PRO A 495 0.08 31.49 16.83
N ILE A 496 -0.88 30.56 16.92
CA ILE A 496 -2.25 30.87 17.38
C ILE A 496 -2.23 31.38 18.83
N TYR A 497 -1.32 30.83 19.66
CA TYR A 497 -1.23 31.23 21.08
C TYR A 497 -0.75 32.65 21.25
N ASP A 498 -0.04 33.22 20.26
CA ASP A 498 0.47 34.58 20.29
C ASP A 498 -0.55 35.61 19.77
N LEU A 499 -1.66 35.17 19.12
CA LEU A 499 -2.71 36.05 18.66
C LEU A 499 -3.46 36.65 19.83
N LYS A 500 -3.63 37.97 19.82
CA LYS A 500 -4.47 38.68 20.80
C LYS A 500 -5.89 38.74 20.27
N GLU A 501 -6.84 38.22 20.99
CA GLU A 501 -8.26 38.15 20.62
C GLU A 501 -8.86 39.53 20.33
N GLN A 502 -8.41 40.56 21.04
CA GLN A 502 -8.82 41.95 20.86
C GLN A 502 -8.41 42.54 19.51
N ASP A 503 -7.33 42.02 18.87
CA ASP A 503 -6.86 42.53 17.59
C ASP A 503 -7.71 41.98 16.41
N TYR A 504 -8.53 40.95 16.68
CA TYR A 504 -9.37 40.26 15.71
C TYR A 504 -10.78 40.00 16.23
N PRO A 505 -11.60 41.05 16.46
CA PRO A 505 -12.90 40.92 17.12
C PRO A 505 -13.87 39.96 16.43
N ASP A 506 -13.80 39.84 15.11
CA ASP A 506 -14.65 38.97 14.29
C ASP A 506 -14.39 37.48 14.48
N ILE A 507 -13.21 37.11 14.97
CA ILE A 507 -12.79 35.71 15.23
C ILE A 507 -12.24 35.53 16.67
N ALA A 508 -12.44 36.46 17.58
CA ALA A 508 -11.93 36.39 18.94
C ALA A 508 -12.36 35.11 19.66
N ASP A 509 -13.62 34.71 19.51
CA ASP A 509 -14.18 33.47 20.02
C ASP A 509 -13.48 32.21 19.42
N ALA A 510 -13.18 32.23 18.13
CA ALA A 510 -12.49 31.14 17.42
C ALA A 510 -11.03 31.01 17.89
N ILE A 511 -10.32 32.12 18.06
CA ILE A 511 -8.96 32.14 18.64
C ILE A 511 -8.96 31.55 20.04
N GLY A 512 -9.85 32.05 20.91
CA GLY A 512 -9.97 31.56 22.29
C GLY A 512 -10.39 30.07 22.34
N HIS A 513 -11.18 29.59 21.36
CA HIS A 513 -11.56 28.20 21.24
C HIS A 513 -10.38 27.32 20.84
N LEU A 514 -9.58 27.71 19.84
CA LEU A 514 -8.37 26.99 19.38
C LEU A 514 -7.28 26.92 20.45
N LYS A 515 -7.11 27.99 21.29
CA LYS A 515 -6.15 28.01 22.39
C LYS A 515 -6.43 26.95 23.47
N LYS A 516 -7.67 26.43 23.53
CA LYS A 516 -8.10 25.38 24.48
C LYS A 516 -7.93 23.99 23.92
N TRP A 517 -7.50 23.82 22.63
CA TRP A 517 -7.38 22.52 22.03
C TRP A 517 -6.22 21.73 22.65
N ASP A 518 -6.51 20.50 23.07
CA ASP A 518 -5.58 19.56 23.67
C ASP A 518 -4.84 18.68 22.64
N PHE A 519 -4.92 19.04 21.37
CA PHE A 519 -4.39 18.31 20.23
C PHE A 519 -5.01 16.92 20.00
N SER A 520 -6.13 16.59 20.61
CA SER A 520 -6.81 15.31 20.39
C SER A 520 -7.94 15.42 19.35
N GLY A 521 -8.13 14.33 18.59
CA GLY A 521 -9.19 14.15 17.59
C GLY A 521 -10.21 13.09 18.00
N THR A 522 -10.59 13.04 19.30
CA THR A 522 -11.67 12.17 19.77
C THR A 522 -13.02 12.67 19.29
N ILE A 523 -14.01 11.80 19.16
CA ILE A 523 -15.37 12.20 18.71
C ILE A 523 -16.03 13.22 19.63
N ALA A 524 -15.67 13.26 20.91
CA ALA A 524 -16.19 14.19 21.89
C ALA A 524 -15.45 15.54 21.95
N ASN A 525 -14.25 15.63 21.36
CA ASN A 525 -13.47 16.86 21.36
C ASN A 525 -14.20 17.98 20.62
N ARG A 526 -14.32 19.14 21.27
CA ARG A 526 -15.13 20.25 20.75
C ARG A 526 -14.29 21.27 19.96
N GLN A 527 -12.97 21.28 20.13
CA GLN A 527 -12.02 22.16 19.44
C GLN A 527 -11.51 21.57 18.13
N ALA A 528 -11.46 20.25 18.02
CA ALA A 528 -10.84 19.53 16.91
C ALA A 528 -11.45 19.88 15.55
N ALA A 529 -12.78 20.12 15.47
CA ALA A 529 -13.42 20.48 14.20
C ALA A 529 -12.86 21.78 13.61
N LEU A 530 -12.75 22.83 14.44
CA LEU A 530 -12.19 24.10 14.01
C LEU A 530 -10.69 23.98 13.68
N ALA A 531 -9.94 23.23 14.51
CA ALA A 531 -8.52 23.00 14.31
C ALA A 531 -8.22 22.27 13.00
N VAL A 532 -8.91 21.15 12.73
CA VAL A 532 -8.72 20.35 11.51
C VAL A 532 -9.07 21.16 10.26
N LEU A 533 -10.16 21.93 10.27
CA LEU A 533 -10.53 22.79 9.14
C LEU A 533 -9.51 23.91 8.92
N THR A 534 -8.99 24.52 10.00
CA THR A 534 -7.94 25.55 9.90
C THR A 534 -6.66 24.99 9.33
N PHE A 535 -6.26 23.80 9.77
CA PHE A 535 -5.10 23.09 9.26
C PHE A 535 -5.25 22.71 7.77
N ASP A 536 -6.40 22.14 7.38
CA ASP A 536 -6.70 21.77 5.99
C ASP A 536 -6.63 23.00 5.05
N TYR A 537 -7.13 24.14 5.50
CA TYR A 537 -7.03 25.39 4.73
C TYR A 537 -5.58 25.84 4.54
N LEU A 538 -4.79 25.86 5.62
CA LEU A 538 -3.37 26.22 5.57
C LEU A 538 -2.56 25.29 4.67
N PHE A 539 -2.79 23.99 4.82
CA PHE A 539 -2.13 22.95 4.05
C PHE A 539 -2.36 23.13 2.54
N LYS A 540 -3.61 23.35 2.15
CA LYS A 540 -3.99 23.55 0.74
C LYS A 540 -3.45 24.86 0.17
N LYS A 541 -3.51 25.96 0.92
CA LYS A 541 -3.05 27.28 0.47
C LYS A 541 -1.55 27.38 0.28
N LYS A 542 -0.78 26.67 1.10
CA LYS A 542 0.69 26.61 0.98
C LYS A 542 1.16 25.51 0.03
N GLU A 543 0.24 24.74 -0.59
CA GLU A 543 0.59 23.53 -1.36
C GLU A 543 1.59 22.65 -0.59
N ALA A 544 1.36 22.51 0.73
CA ALA A 544 2.29 21.90 1.65
C ALA A 544 2.49 20.40 1.33
N SER A 545 3.70 19.94 1.54
CA SER A 545 4.05 18.53 1.38
C SER A 545 3.92 17.77 2.70
N TYR A 546 3.88 16.44 2.64
CA TYR A 546 3.89 15.60 3.83
C TYR A 546 5.11 15.85 4.73
N ASN A 547 6.27 16.20 4.17
CA ASN A 547 7.47 16.53 4.95
C ASN A 547 7.25 17.76 5.85
N GLN A 548 6.41 18.71 5.42
CA GLN A 548 6.08 19.89 6.23
C GLN A 548 5.09 19.56 7.35
N LEU A 549 4.31 18.48 7.25
CA LEU A 549 3.52 17.96 8.37
C LEU A 549 4.39 17.48 9.53
N GLU A 550 5.60 17.08 9.25
CA GLU A 550 6.55 16.56 10.23
C GLU A 550 7.33 17.67 10.92
N THR A 551 7.77 18.65 10.14
CA THR A 551 8.61 19.76 10.61
C THR A 551 7.77 20.95 11.12
N GLY A 552 6.52 21.06 10.71
CA GLY A 552 5.62 22.20 10.86
C GLY A 552 5.55 23.04 9.59
N ILE A 553 4.38 23.63 9.35
CA ILE A 553 4.14 24.55 8.22
C ILE A 553 4.39 25.97 8.75
N GLU A 554 5.34 26.66 8.14
CA GLU A 554 5.55 28.08 8.40
C GLU A 554 4.60 28.92 7.55
N TYR A 555 3.94 29.86 8.17
CA TYR A 555 3.03 30.81 7.53
C TYR A 555 3.03 32.16 8.24
N GLU A 556 2.64 33.20 7.52
CA GLU A 556 2.49 34.53 8.08
C GLU A 556 1.15 34.67 8.81
N THR A 557 1.11 35.53 9.84
CA THR A 557 -0.08 35.82 10.64
C THR A 557 -1.34 36.13 9.81
N PRO A 558 -1.28 36.93 8.71
CA PRO A 558 -2.46 37.20 7.89
C PRO A 558 -3.12 35.94 7.32
N LEU A 559 -2.32 34.96 6.86
CA LEU A 559 -2.84 33.70 6.31
C LEU A 559 -3.46 32.83 7.42
N LEU A 560 -2.85 32.82 8.61
CA LEU A 560 -3.43 32.12 9.76
C LEU A 560 -4.81 32.69 10.15
N VAL A 561 -4.91 34.01 10.24
CA VAL A 561 -6.15 34.73 10.52
C VAL A 561 -7.20 34.45 9.45
N GLU A 562 -6.81 34.44 8.18
CA GLU A 562 -7.68 34.06 7.05
C GLU A 562 -8.21 32.63 7.21
N ALA A 563 -7.32 31.68 7.56
CA ALA A 563 -7.68 30.28 7.76
C ALA A 563 -8.69 30.09 8.91
N ILE A 564 -8.47 30.75 10.05
CA ILE A 564 -9.38 30.71 11.20
C ILE A 564 -10.75 31.30 10.83
N ARG A 565 -10.75 32.45 10.14
CA ARG A 565 -11.98 33.11 9.67
C ARG A 565 -12.77 32.24 8.71
N HIS A 566 -12.07 31.61 7.76
CA HIS A 566 -12.67 30.66 6.81
C HIS A 566 -13.31 29.48 7.53
N SER A 567 -12.59 28.84 8.45
CA SER A 567 -13.04 27.65 9.17
C SER A 567 -14.21 27.96 10.11
N LYS A 568 -14.17 29.09 10.83
CA LYS A 568 -15.30 29.63 11.62
C LYS A 568 -16.54 29.79 10.75
N LYS A 569 -16.39 30.46 9.59
CA LYS A 569 -17.51 30.68 8.64
C LYS A 569 -18.12 29.37 8.17
N GLN A 570 -17.31 28.33 7.90
CA GLN A 570 -17.78 27.02 7.52
C GLN A 570 -18.60 26.35 8.64
N LEU A 571 -18.11 26.34 9.87
CA LEU A 571 -18.81 25.75 11.01
C LEU A 571 -20.11 26.48 11.32
N ILE A 572 -20.09 27.83 11.36
CA ILE A 572 -21.30 28.62 11.61
C ILE A 572 -22.35 28.40 10.49
N LYS A 573 -21.92 28.34 9.23
CA LYS A 573 -22.84 28.07 8.09
C LYS A 573 -23.55 26.73 8.25
N ASN A 574 -22.79 25.67 8.55
CA ASN A 574 -23.31 24.30 8.50
C ASN A 574 -23.89 23.81 9.83
N TYR A 575 -23.34 24.27 10.97
CA TYR A 575 -23.63 23.76 12.29
C TYR A 575 -24.15 24.82 13.29
N LYS A 576 -24.14 26.10 12.91
CA LYS A 576 -24.55 27.27 13.74
C LYS A 576 -23.68 27.50 14.98
N SER A 577 -22.56 26.76 15.11
CA SER A 577 -21.65 26.86 16.26
C SER A 577 -20.24 26.47 15.85
N ILE A 578 -19.22 27.03 16.50
CA ILE A 578 -17.83 26.52 16.46
C ILE A 578 -17.57 25.51 17.56
N ASP A 579 -18.36 25.57 18.63
CA ASP A 579 -18.29 24.68 19.79
C ASP A 579 -19.17 23.45 19.56
N ILE A 580 -18.64 22.49 18.77
CA ILE A 580 -19.36 21.30 18.33
C ILE A 580 -18.48 20.05 18.49
N PRO A 581 -19.02 18.91 18.95
CA PRO A 581 -18.26 17.67 19.01
C PRO A 581 -17.69 17.30 17.64
N PHE A 582 -16.43 16.91 17.62
CA PHE A 582 -15.75 16.54 16.37
C PHE A 582 -16.46 15.42 15.60
N GLY A 583 -16.99 14.43 16.34
CA GLY A 583 -17.78 13.36 15.75
C GLY A 583 -19.06 13.82 15.04
N ASP A 584 -19.60 15.01 15.31
CA ASP A 584 -20.73 15.57 14.58
C ASP A 584 -20.32 16.13 13.22
N VAL A 585 -19.05 16.47 13.06
CA VAL A 585 -18.47 17.01 11.81
C VAL A 585 -17.77 15.92 11.02
N GLN A 586 -16.91 15.09 11.66
CA GLN A 586 -16.18 14.01 10.97
C GLN A 586 -16.97 12.71 11.00
N ARG A 587 -17.21 12.16 9.80
CA ARG A 587 -18.08 11.00 9.60
C ARG A 587 -17.46 9.94 8.72
N LEU A 588 -17.62 8.69 9.12
CA LEU A 588 -17.56 7.55 8.20
C LEU A 588 -18.89 7.46 7.47
N MET A 589 -18.87 7.51 6.12
CA MET A 589 -20.09 7.68 5.32
C MET A 589 -20.12 6.70 4.15
N ARG A 590 -21.18 5.89 4.09
CA ARG A 590 -21.49 5.02 2.95
C ARG A 590 -23.00 4.94 2.79
N GLU A 591 -23.50 5.08 1.55
CA GLU A 591 -24.92 5.17 1.24
C GLU A 591 -25.63 6.19 2.17
N ASN A 592 -26.66 5.79 2.86
CA ASN A 592 -27.40 6.63 3.81
C ASN A 592 -26.84 6.62 5.24
N LYS A 593 -25.83 5.78 5.54
CA LYS A 593 -25.26 5.67 6.89
C LYS A 593 -24.11 6.67 7.09
N LYS A 594 -24.22 7.49 8.15
CA LYS A 594 -23.24 8.52 8.52
C LYS A 594 -22.98 8.42 10.03
N ILE A 595 -21.85 7.86 10.41
CA ILE A 595 -21.52 7.66 11.83
C ILE A 595 -20.26 8.42 12.22
N PRO A 596 -20.13 8.87 13.50
CA PRO A 596 -18.92 9.53 13.98
C PRO A 596 -17.68 8.65 13.78
N VAL A 597 -16.55 9.26 13.48
CA VAL A 597 -15.26 8.55 13.47
C VAL A 597 -14.19 9.43 14.10
N PRO A 598 -13.42 8.92 15.11
CA PRO A 598 -12.28 9.63 15.68
C PRO A 598 -11.07 9.56 14.76
N GLY A 599 -10.00 10.29 15.11
CA GLY A 599 -8.73 10.29 14.37
C GLY A 599 -8.55 11.52 13.49
N MET A 600 -7.29 11.79 13.18
CA MET A 600 -6.88 12.94 12.34
C MET A 600 -5.71 12.53 11.47
N PRO A 601 -5.35 13.29 10.41
CA PRO A 601 -4.12 13.03 9.65
C PRO A 601 -2.90 13.00 10.59
N GLU A 602 -1.97 12.07 10.39
CA GLU A 602 -0.72 11.95 11.16
C GLU A 602 -0.88 11.66 12.67
N CYS A 603 -2.05 11.16 13.13
CA CYS A 603 -2.19 10.48 14.43
C CYS A 603 -1.94 8.96 14.26
N LEU A 604 -1.73 8.23 15.36
CA LEU A 604 -1.67 6.76 15.33
C LEU A 604 -2.99 6.17 14.84
N MET A 605 -4.14 6.72 15.25
CA MET A 605 -5.40 6.52 14.55
C MET A 605 -5.54 7.56 13.44
N THR A 606 -5.04 7.23 12.27
CA THR A 606 -5.01 8.14 11.12
C THR A 606 -6.35 8.17 10.39
N ILE A 607 -6.95 9.35 10.27
CA ILE A 607 -8.10 9.62 9.39
C ILE A 607 -7.87 10.93 8.66
N ALA A 608 -7.81 10.89 7.35
CA ALA A 608 -7.83 12.04 6.47
C ALA A 608 -9.21 12.16 5.81
N SER A 609 -9.81 13.33 5.87
CA SER A 609 -11.18 13.59 5.46
C SER A 609 -11.28 14.66 4.37
N GLU A 610 -12.33 14.60 3.58
CA GLU A 610 -12.69 15.62 2.59
C GLU A 610 -14.00 16.29 2.99
N ILE A 611 -14.08 17.61 2.76
CA ILE A 611 -15.30 18.38 3.04
C ILE A 611 -16.34 18.06 1.97
N THR A 612 -17.51 17.58 2.41
CA THR A 612 -18.66 17.36 1.55
C THR A 612 -19.43 18.67 1.28
N LYS A 613 -20.32 18.67 0.29
CA LYS A 613 -21.20 19.82 0.03
C LYS A 613 -22.09 20.19 1.22
N ASP A 614 -22.44 19.20 2.04
CA ASP A 614 -23.26 19.35 3.25
C ASP A 614 -22.44 19.79 4.47
N GLY A 615 -21.13 20.03 4.30
CA GLY A 615 -20.24 20.50 5.34
C GLY A 615 -19.63 19.42 6.26
N PHE A 616 -19.93 18.12 6.04
CA PHE A 616 -19.27 17.06 6.78
C PHE A 616 -17.83 16.86 6.32
N LEU A 617 -16.98 16.44 7.23
CA LEU A 617 -15.69 15.85 6.96
C LEU A 617 -15.89 14.34 6.73
N LYS A 618 -16.02 13.93 5.45
CA LYS A 618 -16.12 12.52 5.09
C LYS A 618 -14.74 11.87 5.16
N ALA A 619 -14.57 10.86 6.02
CA ALA A 619 -13.35 10.04 6.07
C ALA A 619 -13.10 9.37 4.71
N LYS A 620 -11.89 9.55 4.16
CA LYS A 620 -11.51 9.08 2.83
C LYS A 620 -10.28 8.18 2.82
N ASN A 621 -9.32 8.46 3.70
CA ASN A 621 -8.05 7.79 3.76
C ASN A 621 -7.62 7.62 5.22
N GLY A 622 -6.83 6.61 5.52
CA GLY A 622 -6.33 6.33 6.86
C GLY A 622 -6.42 4.87 7.24
N ASP A 623 -6.82 4.57 8.46
CA ASP A 623 -6.93 3.23 9.04
C ASP A 623 -7.86 2.32 8.21
N SER A 624 -7.35 1.78 7.12
CA SER A 624 -8.14 1.05 6.12
C SER A 624 -8.28 -0.44 6.39
N PHE A 625 -7.41 -0.98 7.22
CA PHE A 625 -7.47 -2.31 7.82
C PHE A 625 -6.73 -2.26 9.15
N ILE A 626 -7.25 -2.89 10.17
CA ILE A 626 -6.60 -3.01 11.48
C ILE A 626 -6.68 -4.48 11.90
N MET A 627 -5.54 -5.05 12.24
CA MET A 627 -5.48 -6.38 12.81
C MET A 627 -4.57 -6.38 14.03
N PHE A 628 -5.02 -7.05 15.10
CA PHE A 628 -4.22 -7.33 16.28
C PHE A 628 -4.03 -8.83 16.42
N ALA A 629 -2.80 -9.23 16.69
CA ALA A 629 -2.45 -10.58 17.01
C ALA A 629 -1.78 -10.66 18.39
N LYS A 630 -2.10 -11.71 19.13
CA LYS A 630 -1.43 -12.12 20.34
C LYS A 630 -0.94 -13.55 20.14
N PHE A 631 0.36 -13.74 20.16
CA PHE A 631 1.03 -15.03 20.07
C PHE A 631 1.36 -15.52 21.47
N SER A 632 0.74 -16.60 21.88
CA SER A 632 0.79 -17.11 23.26
C SER A 632 0.93 -18.62 23.31
N LYS A 633 1.71 -19.10 24.26
CA LYS A 633 1.81 -20.56 24.56
C LYS A 633 0.47 -21.21 24.92
N LYS A 634 -0.55 -20.41 25.28
CA LYS A 634 -1.91 -20.87 25.59
C LYS A 634 -2.84 -20.88 24.36
N GLY A 635 -2.32 -20.54 23.20
CA GLY A 635 -3.03 -20.40 21.93
C GLY A 635 -3.06 -18.95 21.45
N ASN A 636 -2.95 -18.80 20.15
CA ASN A 636 -2.92 -17.50 19.50
C ASN A 636 -4.34 -16.91 19.39
N THR A 637 -4.44 -15.58 19.47
CA THR A 637 -5.70 -14.87 19.29
C THR A 637 -5.52 -13.75 18.29
N TYR A 638 -6.54 -13.58 17.43
CA TYR A 638 -6.53 -12.59 16.36
C TYR A 638 -7.83 -11.82 16.37
N GLU A 639 -7.74 -10.52 16.06
CA GLU A 639 -8.87 -9.63 15.91
C GLU A 639 -8.63 -8.71 14.71
N ALA A 640 -9.64 -8.44 13.89
CA ALA A 640 -9.50 -7.56 12.74
C ALA A 640 -10.73 -6.69 12.50
N ILE A 641 -10.58 -5.62 11.71
CA ILE A 641 -11.66 -4.74 11.29
C ILE A 641 -11.30 -4.01 9.99
N VAL A 642 -12.29 -3.82 9.13
CA VAL A 642 -12.26 -2.87 8.01
C VAL A 642 -13.29 -1.75 8.24
N PRO A 643 -13.14 -0.57 7.61
CA PRO A 643 -14.01 0.57 7.91
C PRO A 643 -15.49 0.35 7.63
N TYR A 644 -15.81 -0.47 6.63
CA TYR A 644 -17.19 -0.61 6.15
C TYR A 644 -17.73 -2.02 6.31
N GLY A 645 -17.23 -2.97 5.54
CA GLY A 645 -17.68 -4.35 5.52
C GLY A 645 -16.95 -5.17 4.45
N ALA A 646 -17.22 -6.48 4.40
CA ALA A 646 -16.49 -7.42 3.55
C ALA A 646 -16.90 -7.35 2.07
N SER A 647 -18.06 -6.77 1.72
CA SER A 647 -18.56 -6.70 0.35
C SER A 647 -18.65 -5.26 -0.16
N ARG A 648 -18.46 -5.09 -1.47
CA ARG A 648 -18.68 -3.81 -2.18
C ARG A 648 -20.04 -3.75 -2.87
N ARG A 649 -20.78 -4.86 -2.91
CA ARG A 649 -22.09 -4.93 -3.55
C ARG A 649 -23.13 -4.19 -2.71
N LYS A 650 -23.93 -3.35 -3.38
CA LYS A 650 -24.95 -2.49 -2.72
C LYS A 650 -26.04 -3.29 -2.03
N GLU A 651 -26.37 -4.44 -2.59
CA GLU A 651 -27.39 -5.37 -2.08
C GLU A 651 -26.88 -6.28 -0.96
N SER A 652 -25.57 -6.28 -0.68
CA SER A 652 -24.99 -7.13 0.34
C SER A 652 -25.29 -6.61 1.75
N PRO A 653 -25.71 -7.47 2.70
CA PRO A 653 -25.81 -7.10 4.11
C PRO A 653 -24.45 -6.72 4.70
N HIS A 654 -23.35 -7.16 4.08
CA HIS A 654 -21.98 -6.92 4.51
C HIS A 654 -21.31 -5.71 3.82
N LEU A 655 -22.15 -4.78 3.28
CA LEU A 655 -21.67 -3.52 2.72
C LEU A 655 -21.18 -2.54 3.82
N MET A 656 -21.86 -2.53 4.99
CA MET A 656 -21.71 -1.50 6.04
C MET A 656 -21.76 -2.04 7.47
N ASP A 657 -21.73 -3.34 7.65
CA ASP A 657 -21.98 -4.00 8.94
C ASP A 657 -20.81 -3.85 9.95
N GLN A 658 -19.61 -3.55 9.48
CA GLN A 658 -18.44 -3.30 10.36
C GLN A 658 -18.30 -1.83 10.79
N MET A 659 -19.08 -0.89 10.22
CA MET A 659 -18.94 0.54 10.51
C MET A 659 -19.08 0.88 11.99
N ASP A 660 -20.05 0.29 12.70
CA ASP A 660 -20.31 0.60 14.11
C ASP A 660 -19.17 0.14 15.03
N LEU A 661 -18.59 -1.04 14.75
CA LEU A 661 -17.40 -1.52 15.47
C LEU A 661 -16.19 -0.61 15.20
N TYR A 662 -15.98 -0.27 13.94
CA TYR A 662 -14.88 0.60 13.53
C TYR A 662 -14.95 1.98 14.21
N SER A 663 -16.14 2.61 14.20
CA SER A 663 -16.39 3.89 14.86
C SER A 663 -16.09 3.87 16.37
N LYS A 664 -16.34 2.75 17.02
CA LYS A 664 -16.10 2.52 18.45
C LYS A 664 -14.69 2.05 18.78
N GLN A 665 -13.79 2.00 17.77
CA GLN A 665 -12.43 1.46 17.93
C GLN A 665 -12.44 0.00 18.41
N GLN A 666 -13.40 -0.78 17.96
CA GLN A 666 -13.57 -2.20 18.27
C GLN A 666 -13.25 -3.07 17.07
N THR A 667 -12.81 -4.29 17.32
CA THR A 667 -12.45 -5.31 16.33
C THR A 667 -13.35 -6.53 16.49
N LYS A 668 -13.53 -7.29 15.41
CA LYS A 668 -14.17 -8.60 15.44
C LYS A 668 -13.13 -9.70 15.71
N PRO A 669 -13.47 -10.78 16.43
CA PRO A 669 -12.58 -11.91 16.59
C PRO A 669 -12.37 -12.63 15.24
N VAL A 670 -11.16 -13.17 15.06
CA VAL A 670 -10.76 -13.97 13.89
C VAL A 670 -10.28 -15.33 14.37
N THR A 671 -10.61 -16.37 13.64
CA THR A 671 -10.09 -17.72 13.90
C THR A 671 -9.57 -18.39 12.63
N LEU A 672 -8.46 -19.10 12.74
CA LEU A 672 -7.88 -19.93 11.67
C LEU A 672 -8.31 -21.41 11.80
N ASP A 673 -9.05 -21.76 12.84
CA ASP A 673 -9.53 -23.12 13.12
C ASP A 673 -10.71 -23.45 12.20
N LYS A 674 -10.49 -24.34 11.22
CA LYS A 674 -11.49 -24.80 10.24
C LYS A 674 -12.78 -25.30 10.93
N VAL A 675 -12.66 -26.06 12.02
CA VAL A 675 -13.84 -26.62 12.71
C VAL A 675 -14.69 -25.52 13.33
N LYS A 676 -14.04 -24.53 13.97
CA LYS A 676 -14.75 -23.38 14.54
C LYS A 676 -15.40 -22.53 13.46
N VAL A 677 -14.69 -22.26 12.36
CA VAL A 677 -15.25 -21.51 11.23
C VAL A 677 -16.49 -22.19 10.68
N LEU A 678 -16.41 -23.48 10.34
CA LEU A 678 -17.54 -24.22 9.76
C LEU A 678 -18.75 -24.30 10.71
N LYS A 679 -18.51 -24.35 12.02
CA LYS A 679 -19.56 -24.37 13.04
C LYS A 679 -20.31 -23.04 13.17
N THR A 680 -19.63 -21.91 12.92
CA THR A 680 -20.19 -20.56 13.13
C THR A 680 -20.48 -19.81 11.84
N ALA A 681 -20.19 -20.40 10.68
CA ALA A 681 -20.42 -19.80 9.38
C ALA A 681 -21.90 -19.49 9.15
N SER A 682 -22.18 -18.30 8.61
CA SER A 682 -23.50 -17.88 8.21
C SER A 682 -23.96 -18.54 6.89
N ARG A 683 -22.99 -18.90 6.04
CA ARG A 683 -23.22 -19.57 4.74
C ARG A 683 -22.02 -20.44 4.41
N ILE A 684 -22.28 -21.66 3.90
CA ILE A 684 -21.26 -22.60 3.38
C ILE A 684 -21.72 -23.02 1.97
N TYR A 685 -20.79 -22.98 1.02
CA TYR A 685 -21.09 -23.30 -0.38
C TYR A 685 -19.80 -23.64 -1.15
N HIS A 686 -19.94 -24.06 -2.41
CA HIS A 686 -18.86 -24.32 -3.36
C HIS A 686 -18.88 -23.25 -4.45
N PRO A 687 -17.70 -22.85 -5.01
CA PRO A 687 -17.67 -22.05 -6.25
C PRO A 687 -18.29 -22.83 -7.42
N LYS A 688 -18.42 -22.18 -8.57
CA LYS A 688 -18.97 -22.83 -9.77
C LYS A 688 -17.94 -22.88 -10.88
#